data_020901e459862e5caf7a11e8af420af9
#
_entry.id   020901e459862e5caf7a11e8af420af9
#
_cell.length_a   1.000
_cell.length_b   1.000
_cell.length_c   1.000
_cell.angle_alpha   90.00
_cell.angle_beta   90.00
_cell.angle_gamma   90.00
#
_symmetry.space_group_name_H-M   'P 1'
#
loop_
_entity.id
_entity.type
_entity.pdbx_description
1 polymer ?
#
loop_
_entity_poly.entity_id
_entity_poly.type
_entity_poly.pdbx_seq_one_letter_code
_entity_poly.pdbx_strand_id
1 'polypeptide(L)'
;MKKMLLLLMIVLLCSCSVNEKEDNNDDEIEEPVQIIKTNNYDNLAAETYKPFKETFKNNEAWTLEGDGTFTSDLNKKVITVNSGNVTLNSERFMMKYGNYIVSFISSNKGHIKIASSGGTYLDTDFEKGEVSIDYQILDTDYEVLVSLNFEGDTEINDFSISSDHKTYGALINQITYLDKLNKEVVFNNNPGNYYSIYNALDDSLVYVGNTSEKTFDKDTNQWLYKGYFADLIAEGEYYIKTEFGFYSKVFNISNSYNELINSALEAIYVQRCGCDTEGILGHPACHTAPSMIFSYTKEDYVDTTGGWHDAGDYGKYGIVENKVIADLLFSYLYGDNKNEKLVDEIKYGLDYVLKLQTDYGAVYNKVVSKRFAGFISPEKDNQKTYLLTPWTSVTASFACITGLAYEVFKDSDDELAERCLNAHNKAIEYLINNPNASNEMNPDEFDVGTYYVNDETDERLFAYSVAYKLTKDDKYKDLCIELLNSGVDKGDFVANCRTYAYAVLLDSLEYNSKFYNEIMTELEAECNELCKGVSDSMFNYPYENYYWGSNQHVCEAINKLLLASRYFKDERYVVKASEMIDYILGLNVLDMSFIWGYGYKYPQSIHSRLAYAKGQNMIKGAMCNGVDQLLSDGEIGKYFSEDSPIATRFVDNSDSYSNVEPAINYNSALYLSLSLLEYANRKPIQ
;
A
#
# COMPACT_ATOMS: atom_id res chain seq x y z
N MET A 1 -17.21 50.13 5.48
CA MET A 1 -15.90 50.79 5.60
C MET A 1 -14.91 49.77 6.12
N LYS A 2 -14.11 49.23 5.19
CA LYS A 2 -12.62 49.27 5.10
C LYS A 2 -11.93 48.45 6.18
N LYS A 3 -11.05 47.53 5.89
CA LYS A 3 -9.98 47.50 4.85
C LYS A 3 -9.58 46.04 4.57
N MET A 4 -9.42 45.76 3.32
CA MET A 4 -8.66 44.70 2.70
C MET A 4 -7.17 44.91 3.01
N LEU A 5 -6.45 43.87 3.43
CA LEU A 5 -4.99 43.85 3.44
C LEU A 5 -4.50 42.76 2.49
N LEU A 6 -3.97 43.21 1.38
CA LEU A 6 -3.28 42.45 0.34
C LEU A 6 -1.84 42.25 0.83
N LEU A 7 -1.38 40.99 0.93
CA LEU A 7 0.04 40.71 1.19
C LEU A 7 0.73 40.49 -0.16
N LEU A 8 1.61 41.40 -0.51
CA LEU A 8 2.44 41.35 -1.72
C LEU A 8 3.67 40.50 -1.44
N MET A 9 3.86 39.44 -2.24
CA MET A 9 5.12 38.73 -2.35
C MET A 9 6.11 39.62 -3.13
N ILE A 10 7.23 39.98 -2.52
CA ILE A 10 8.35 40.65 -3.19
C ILE A 10 9.37 39.59 -3.54
N VAL A 11 9.47 39.29 -4.84
CA VAL A 11 10.61 38.52 -5.40
C VAL A 11 11.71 39.53 -5.68
N LEU A 12 12.82 39.43 -4.96
CA LEU A 12 14.05 40.18 -5.26
C LEU A 12 14.91 39.42 -6.26
N LEU A 13 14.85 39.80 -7.51
CA LEU A 13 15.81 39.47 -8.53
C LEU A 13 17.08 40.32 -8.35
N CYS A 14 18.18 39.72 -7.93
CA CYS A 14 19.51 40.34 -8.08
C CYS A 14 20.11 39.89 -9.41
N SER A 15 20.16 40.79 -10.38
CA SER A 15 20.94 40.64 -11.60
C SER A 15 22.40 41.05 -11.33
N CYS A 16 23.34 40.13 -11.42
CA CYS A 16 24.76 40.44 -11.61
C CYS A 16 25.17 40.06 -13.02
N SER A 17 25.63 41.03 -13.79
CA SER A 17 26.28 40.82 -15.08
C SER A 17 27.68 40.20 -14.89
N VAL A 18 27.96 39.10 -15.56
CA VAL A 18 29.30 38.52 -15.64
C VAL A 18 29.75 38.52 -17.09
N ASN A 19 30.97 39.02 -17.30
CA ASN A 19 31.67 38.98 -18.55
C ASN A 19 32.14 37.55 -18.91
N GLU A 20 31.92 37.22 -20.16
CA GLU A 20 32.39 35.93 -20.77
C GLU A 20 33.92 35.80 -20.72
N LYS A 21 34.37 34.67 -20.23
CA LYS A 21 35.57 33.97 -20.67
C LYS A 21 35.26 32.48 -20.75
N GLU A 22 35.38 31.95 -21.95
CA GLU A 22 35.32 30.52 -22.21
C GLU A 22 36.47 29.82 -21.48
N ASP A 23 36.15 28.81 -20.65
CA ASP A 23 37.03 27.68 -20.38
C ASP A 23 36.11 26.46 -20.15
N ASN A 24 36.28 25.49 -21.07
CA ASN A 24 35.62 24.17 -21.02
C ASN A 24 36.20 23.36 -19.87
N ASN A 25 35.40 23.11 -18.86
CA ASN A 25 35.46 21.93 -18.01
C ASN A 25 34.04 21.59 -17.58
N ASP A 26 33.50 20.50 -18.10
CA ASP A 26 32.23 19.88 -17.65
C ASP A 26 32.48 19.20 -16.30
N ASP A 27 32.53 19.99 -15.22
CA ASP A 27 32.23 19.53 -13.88
C ASP A 27 30.80 19.98 -13.61
N GLU A 28 29.87 19.04 -13.59
CA GLU A 28 28.51 19.26 -13.08
C GLU A 28 28.65 19.77 -11.64
N ILE A 29 28.47 21.07 -11.46
CA ILE A 29 28.32 21.67 -10.12
C ILE A 29 26.93 21.25 -9.62
N GLU A 30 26.88 20.24 -8.76
CA GLU A 30 25.68 19.95 -7.97
C GLU A 30 25.30 21.25 -7.23
N GLU A 31 24.12 21.79 -7.55
CA GLU A 31 23.57 22.92 -6.79
C GLU A 31 23.41 22.47 -5.33
N PRO A 32 23.80 23.28 -4.36
CA PRO A 32 23.67 22.90 -2.95
C PRO A 32 22.19 22.65 -2.63
N VAL A 33 21.86 21.48 -2.11
CA VAL A 33 20.51 21.09 -1.67
C VAL A 33 19.98 22.17 -0.72
N GLN A 34 18.93 22.86 -1.11
CA GLN A 34 18.33 23.91 -0.31
C GLN A 34 17.49 23.28 0.81
N ILE A 35 17.84 23.53 2.08
CA ILE A 35 17.07 23.04 3.22
C ILE A 35 15.67 23.66 3.19
N ILE A 36 14.63 22.84 3.09
CA ILE A 36 13.24 23.27 3.13
C ILE A 36 12.79 23.34 4.59
N LYS A 37 12.46 24.55 5.06
CA LYS A 37 11.95 24.78 6.42
C LYS A 37 10.51 25.25 6.36
N THR A 38 9.60 24.55 7.00
CA THR A 38 8.17 24.89 7.04
C THR A 38 7.80 25.89 8.14
N ASN A 39 8.72 26.16 9.10
CA ASN A 39 8.55 27.17 10.14
C ASN A 39 9.90 27.80 10.56
N ASN A 40 9.82 28.94 11.31
CA ASN A 40 10.98 29.69 11.84
C ASN A 40 11.75 28.94 12.95
N TYR A 41 12.21 27.73 12.67
CA TYR A 41 13.13 26.99 13.54
C TYR A 41 14.60 27.22 13.17
N ASP A 42 14.94 28.47 12.76
CA ASP A 42 16.27 28.83 12.26
C ASP A 42 17.41 28.58 13.25
N ASN A 43 17.11 28.29 14.53
CA ASN A 43 18.10 28.09 15.59
C ASN A 43 17.97 26.75 16.31
N LEU A 44 17.02 25.87 15.92
CA LEU A 44 16.93 24.53 16.48
C LEU A 44 17.71 23.57 15.57
N ALA A 45 19.04 23.54 15.77
CA ALA A 45 19.75 22.31 15.46
C ALA A 45 19.03 21.21 16.24
N ALA A 46 18.54 20.17 15.53
CA ALA A 46 17.89 19.05 16.17
C ALA A 46 18.82 18.55 17.28
N GLU A 47 18.55 18.96 18.51
CA GLU A 47 19.26 18.40 19.65
C GLU A 47 18.83 16.95 19.74
N THR A 48 19.70 16.10 19.26
CA THR A 48 19.59 14.67 19.44
C THR A 48 19.39 14.42 20.93
N TYR A 49 18.34 13.64 21.27
CA TYR A 49 18.31 13.03 22.59
C TYR A 49 19.67 12.38 22.82
N LYS A 50 20.46 12.94 23.74
CA LYS A 50 21.75 12.40 24.12
C LYS A 50 21.50 11.55 25.34
N PRO A 51 21.63 10.21 25.23
CA PRO A 51 21.68 9.37 26.40
C PRO A 51 22.77 9.87 27.31
N PHE A 52 22.69 9.50 28.59
CA PHE A 52 23.59 9.92 29.61
C PHE A 52 25.07 9.84 29.17
N LYS A 53 25.70 10.99 29.06
CA LYS A 53 27.14 11.08 28.85
C LYS A 53 27.78 11.82 30.05
N GLU A 54 28.39 11.07 30.92
CA GLU A 54 29.11 11.60 32.05
C GLU A 54 30.54 12.03 31.64
N THR A 55 30.88 13.28 31.85
CA THR A 55 32.26 13.77 31.65
C THR A 55 33.13 13.60 32.87
N PHE A 56 32.62 12.96 33.92
CA PHE A 56 33.27 12.77 35.21
C PHE A 56 33.83 14.05 35.89
N LYS A 57 33.47 15.22 35.41
CA LYS A 57 33.84 16.50 36.00
C LYS A 57 33.09 16.81 37.27
N ASN A 58 31.89 16.27 37.41
CA ASN A 58 30.99 16.54 38.52
C ASN A 58 30.96 15.35 39.48
N ASN A 59 31.56 15.53 40.69
CA ASN A 59 31.47 14.52 41.73
C ASN A 59 30.06 14.37 42.33
N GLU A 60 29.19 15.37 42.15
CA GLU A 60 27.84 15.34 42.71
C GLU A 60 26.92 14.37 41.96
N ALA A 61 27.24 14.04 40.70
CA ALA A 61 26.49 13.07 39.90
C ALA A 61 26.69 11.60 40.31
N TRP A 62 27.62 11.36 41.25
CA TRP A 62 27.93 10.01 41.71
C TRP A 62 28.07 9.95 43.22
N THR A 63 27.65 8.85 43.83
CA THR A 63 27.78 8.55 45.23
C THR A 63 28.49 7.22 45.44
N LEU A 64 29.45 7.15 46.39
CA LEU A 64 30.14 5.92 46.75
C LEU A 64 29.54 5.36 48.04
N GLU A 65 29.15 4.09 47.99
CA GLU A 65 28.70 3.31 49.14
C GLU A 65 29.80 2.29 49.51
N GLY A 66 30.03 2.09 50.78
CA GLY A 66 31.10 1.20 51.31
C GLY A 66 32.30 1.97 51.85
N ASP A 67 33.35 1.21 52.28
CA ASP A 67 34.56 1.77 52.89
C ASP A 67 35.61 2.10 51.82
N GLY A 68 35.47 3.27 51.23
CA GLY A 68 36.36 3.77 50.20
C GLY A 68 36.24 5.28 49.96
N THR A 69 37.02 5.78 49.02
CA THR A 69 37.00 7.16 48.54
C THR A 69 37.07 7.20 47.03
N PHE A 70 36.52 8.25 46.40
CA PHE A 70 36.73 8.48 44.99
C PHE A 70 37.06 9.93 44.67
N THR A 71 37.79 10.12 43.58
CA THR A 71 38.10 11.43 43.02
C THR A 71 37.82 11.43 41.55
N SER A 72 37.39 12.58 40.97
CA SER A 72 37.14 12.77 39.55
C SER A 72 38.18 13.67 38.93
N ASP A 73 38.57 13.33 37.72
CA ASP A 73 39.31 14.18 36.78
C ASP A 73 38.58 14.15 35.44
N LEU A 74 38.90 15.04 34.56
CA LEU A 74 38.21 15.35 33.28
C LEU A 74 37.43 14.21 32.62
N ASN A 75 37.98 13.02 32.52
CA ASN A 75 37.37 11.85 31.86
C ASN A 75 37.48 10.58 32.69
N LYS A 76 37.91 10.67 33.96
CA LYS A 76 38.10 9.49 34.80
C LYS A 76 37.63 9.68 36.25
N LYS A 77 37.25 8.55 36.86
CA LYS A 77 37.07 8.43 38.31
C LYS A 77 38.13 7.46 38.86
N VAL A 78 38.79 7.88 39.90
CA VAL A 78 39.73 7.05 40.66
C VAL A 78 39.05 6.65 41.95
N ILE A 79 38.85 5.36 42.14
CA ILE A 79 38.17 4.77 43.30
C ILE A 79 39.21 4.03 44.10
N THR A 80 39.33 4.38 45.38
CA THR A 80 40.19 3.69 46.34
C THR A 80 39.31 2.91 47.29
N VAL A 81 39.52 1.59 47.39
CA VAL A 81 38.79 0.68 48.26
C VAL A 81 39.63 0.40 49.51
N ASN A 82 39.15 0.83 50.69
CA ASN A 82 39.87 0.63 51.95
C ASN A 82 39.64 -0.75 52.55
N SER A 83 38.43 -1.29 52.40
CA SER A 83 38.10 -2.67 52.79
C SER A 83 36.80 -3.16 52.11
N GLY A 84 36.78 -4.45 51.74
CA GLY A 84 35.58 -5.08 51.17
C GLY A 84 35.22 -4.54 49.77
N ASN A 85 33.93 -4.52 49.46
CA ASN A 85 33.40 -4.03 48.22
C ASN A 85 32.87 -2.61 48.33
N VAL A 86 33.05 -1.80 47.31
CA VAL A 86 32.44 -0.48 47.19
C VAL A 86 31.55 -0.42 45.95
N THR A 87 30.45 0.34 46.02
CA THR A 87 29.54 0.57 44.92
C THR A 87 29.50 2.04 44.58
N LEU A 88 29.79 2.38 43.33
CA LEU A 88 29.63 3.71 42.76
C LEU A 88 28.27 3.82 42.05
N ASN A 89 27.38 4.64 42.58
CA ASN A 89 26.04 4.86 42.04
C ASN A 89 25.96 6.20 41.29
N SER A 90 25.39 6.22 40.10
CA SER A 90 25.06 7.46 39.40
C SER A 90 23.89 8.20 40.07
N GLU A 91 23.65 9.45 39.74
CA GLU A 91 22.35 10.06 39.95
C GLU A 91 21.29 9.32 39.11
N ARG A 92 20.00 9.52 39.43
CA ARG A 92 18.92 8.95 38.65
C ARG A 92 18.65 9.82 37.42
N PHE A 93 18.41 9.19 36.30
CA PHE A 93 18.15 9.87 35.03
C PHE A 93 17.09 9.14 34.21
N MET A 94 16.51 9.87 33.25
CA MET A 94 15.52 9.31 32.32
C MET A 94 16.20 8.55 31.21
N MET A 95 15.69 7.36 30.89
CA MET A 95 15.99 6.63 29.66
C MET A 95 14.71 6.31 28.90
N LYS A 96 14.71 6.54 27.59
CA LYS A 96 13.62 6.15 26.71
C LYS A 96 13.69 4.66 26.40
N TYR A 97 12.58 4.09 25.93
CA TYR A 97 12.65 2.72 25.41
C TYR A 97 13.61 2.66 24.20
N GLY A 98 14.32 1.56 24.05
CA GLY A 98 15.28 1.35 22.96
C GLY A 98 16.45 0.45 23.35
N ASN A 99 17.35 0.24 22.40
CA ASN A 99 18.58 -0.50 22.61
C ASN A 99 19.71 0.47 22.92
N TYR A 100 20.54 0.12 23.90
CA TYR A 100 21.62 0.94 24.39
C TYR A 100 22.91 0.16 24.52
N ILE A 101 24.03 0.88 24.47
CA ILE A 101 25.35 0.36 24.76
C ILE A 101 25.91 1.17 25.93
N VAL A 102 26.32 0.51 27.01
CA VAL A 102 27.17 1.10 28.04
C VAL A 102 28.61 0.80 27.71
N SER A 103 29.44 1.83 27.67
CA SER A 103 30.87 1.71 27.36
C SER A 103 31.73 2.48 28.35
N PHE A 104 32.84 1.89 28.79
CA PHE A 104 33.85 2.51 29.64
C PHE A 104 35.14 1.69 29.60
N ILE A 105 36.23 2.27 30.14
CA ILE A 105 37.49 1.55 30.37
C ILE A 105 37.68 1.39 31.86
N SER A 106 37.91 0.17 32.33
CA SER A 106 38.15 -0.12 33.74
C SER A 106 39.55 -0.71 33.99
N SER A 107 40.25 -0.21 35.00
CA SER A 107 41.53 -0.76 35.42
C SER A 107 41.40 -2.05 36.23
N ASN A 108 40.20 -2.44 36.64
CA ASN A 108 39.89 -3.65 37.41
C ASN A 108 38.63 -4.32 36.89
N LYS A 109 38.42 -5.58 37.25
CA LYS A 109 37.14 -6.27 37.07
C LYS A 109 36.11 -5.73 38.07
N GLY A 110 34.84 -5.90 37.75
CA GLY A 110 33.73 -5.48 38.59
C GLY A 110 32.39 -6.00 38.12
N HIS A 111 31.35 -5.40 38.68
CA HIS A 111 29.98 -5.72 38.35
C HIS A 111 29.22 -4.44 38.00
N ILE A 112 28.41 -4.48 36.94
CA ILE A 112 27.55 -3.36 36.54
C ILE A 112 26.08 -3.76 36.63
N LYS A 113 25.29 -2.85 37.20
CA LYS A 113 23.84 -2.96 37.22
C LYS A 113 23.21 -1.67 36.74
N ILE A 114 22.24 -1.78 35.82
CA ILE A 114 21.37 -0.68 35.35
C ILE A 114 19.93 -1.08 35.66
N ALA A 115 19.30 -0.33 36.56
CA ALA A 115 17.98 -0.69 37.07
C ALA A 115 17.19 0.54 37.56
N SER A 116 15.90 0.35 37.73
CA SER A 116 14.97 1.29 38.38
C SER A 116 13.99 0.57 39.28
N SER A 117 13.02 1.30 39.81
CA SER A 117 11.85 0.70 40.48
C SER A 117 10.99 -0.13 39.54
N GLY A 118 11.06 0.15 38.22
CA GLY A 118 10.30 -0.56 37.15
C GLY A 118 10.95 -1.88 36.69
N GLY A 119 12.25 -2.08 36.95
CA GLY A 119 12.91 -3.32 36.53
C GLY A 119 14.45 -3.24 36.53
N THR A 120 15.06 -4.37 36.22
CA THR A 120 16.50 -4.50 35.97
C THR A 120 16.72 -4.67 34.47
N TYR A 121 17.53 -3.80 33.86
CA TYR A 121 17.83 -3.75 32.46
C TYR A 121 19.16 -4.41 32.11
N LEU A 122 20.15 -4.28 33.02
CA LEU A 122 21.45 -4.93 32.93
C LEU A 122 21.89 -5.34 34.33
N ASP A 123 22.46 -6.55 34.45
CA ASP A 123 23.00 -7.07 35.72
C ASP A 123 24.07 -8.13 35.38
N THR A 124 25.35 -7.72 35.30
CA THR A 124 26.41 -8.59 34.80
C THR A 124 27.79 -8.19 35.28
N ASP A 125 28.73 -9.15 35.33
CA ASP A 125 30.13 -8.90 35.61
C ASP A 125 30.86 -8.40 34.36
N PHE A 126 31.92 -7.62 34.57
CA PHE A 126 32.83 -7.19 33.51
C PHE A 126 34.29 -7.43 33.90
N GLU A 127 35.14 -7.63 32.91
CA GLU A 127 36.57 -7.81 33.08
C GLU A 127 37.30 -6.46 32.98
N LYS A 128 38.57 -6.47 33.43
CA LYS A 128 39.47 -5.32 33.25
C LYS A 128 39.72 -5.04 31.76
N GLY A 129 39.71 -3.76 31.41
CA GLY A 129 39.94 -3.27 30.04
C GLY A 129 38.77 -2.47 29.49
N GLU A 130 38.62 -2.50 28.15
CA GLU A 130 37.48 -1.90 27.50
C GLU A 130 36.22 -2.74 27.73
N VAL A 131 35.18 -2.08 28.22
CA VAL A 131 33.86 -2.68 28.47
C VAL A 131 32.86 -2.08 27.48
N SER A 132 32.11 -2.92 26.79
CA SER A 132 31.01 -2.51 25.91
C SER A 132 29.93 -3.56 26.04
N ILE A 133 28.75 -3.20 26.53
CA ILE A 133 27.66 -4.13 26.84
C ILE A 133 26.36 -3.58 26.31
N ASP A 134 25.67 -4.37 25.47
CA ASP A 134 24.35 -4.07 24.94
C ASP A 134 23.26 -4.40 25.99
N TYR A 135 22.24 -3.55 26.08
CA TYR A 135 21.03 -3.81 26.85
C TYR A 135 19.83 -3.06 26.30
N GLN A 136 18.63 -3.42 26.76
CA GLN A 136 17.38 -2.89 26.26
C GLN A 136 16.53 -2.29 27.38
N ILE A 137 15.95 -1.12 27.10
CA ILE A 137 14.88 -0.50 27.88
C ILE A 137 13.57 -0.75 27.13
N LEU A 138 12.62 -1.45 27.74
CA LEU A 138 11.37 -1.85 27.09
C LEU A 138 10.28 -0.76 27.12
N ASP A 139 10.34 0.11 28.16
CA ASP A 139 9.46 1.26 28.34
C ASP A 139 10.27 2.46 28.82
N THR A 140 9.80 3.70 28.51
CA THR A 140 10.46 4.91 29.01
C THR A 140 10.46 4.93 30.54
N ASP A 141 11.63 5.00 31.13
CA ASP A 141 11.85 4.99 32.59
C ASP A 141 12.52 6.29 33.02
N TYR A 142 11.98 6.93 34.05
CA TYR A 142 12.41 8.24 34.54
C TYR A 142 13.38 8.18 35.72
N GLU A 143 13.64 6.99 36.27
CA GLU A 143 14.42 6.81 37.49
C GLU A 143 15.51 5.75 37.37
N VAL A 144 16.13 5.65 36.18
CA VAL A 144 17.21 4.68 35.94
C VAL A 144 18.47 5.07 36.73
N LEU A 145 19.08 4.08 37.33
CA LEU A 145 20.32 4.19 38.14
C LEU A 145 21.36 3.22 37.56
N VAL A 146 22.58 3.70 37.42
CA VAL A 146 23.77 2.85 37.15
C VAL A 146 24.52 2.61 38.45
N SER A 147 24.81 1.37 38.75
CA SER A 147 25.63 0.93 39.88
C SER A 147 26.84 0.14 39.41
N LEU A 148 28.02 0.55 39.80
CA LEU A 148 29.29 -0.13 39.51
C LEU A 148 29.92 -0.62 40.83
N ASN A 149 30.17 -1.92 40.97
CA ASN A 149 30.71 -2.53 42.18
C ASN A 149 32.13 -3.04 41.94
N PHE A 150 33.03 -2.77 42.91
CA PHE A 150 34.45 -3.10 42.84
C PHE A 150 34.98 -3.68 44.17
N GLU A 151 35.92 -4.62 44.05
CA GLU A 151 36.62 -5.22 45.21
C GLU A 151 38.00 -4.61 45.50
N GLY A 152 38.51 -3.73 44.68
CA GLY A 152 39.84 -3.14 44.81
C GLY A 152 39.93 -1.78 44.13
N ASP A 153 41.06 -1.13 44.30
CA ASP A 153 41.35 0.19 43.73
C ASP A 153 41.11 0.16 42.22
N THR A 154 40.28 1.07 41.75
CA THR A 154 39.79 1.06 40.35
C THR A 154 39.84 2.45 39.76
N GLU A 155 40.27 2.52 38.50
CA GLU A 155 40.17 3.70 37.64
C GLU A 155 39.19 3.41 36.54
N ILE A 156 38.19 4.28 36.36
CA ILE A 156 37.19 4.22 35.26
C ILE A 156 37.35 5.44 34.36
N ASN A 157 37.50 5.18 33.08
CA ASN A 157 37.64 6.20 32.04
C ASN A 157 36.49 6.14 31.06
N ASP A 158 36.14 7.28 30.46
CA ASP A 158 35.25 7.43 29.28
C ASP A 158 33.90 6.74 29.43
N PHE A 159 33.29 6.80 30.62
CA PHE A 159 31.99 6.22 30.86
C PHE A 159 30.92 6.91 29.98
N SER A 160 30.21 6.14 29.19
CA SER A 160 29.11 6.62 28.37
C SER A 160 28.01 5.58 28.25
N ILE A 161 26.79 6.06 28.15
CA ILE A 161 25.65 5.28 27.65
C ILE A 161 25.26 5.91 26.32
N SER A 162 25.29 5.15 25.27
CA SER A 162 24.91 5.58 23.94
C SER A 162 23.82 4.66 23.38
N SER A 163 22.99 5.21 22.52
CA SER A 163 22.09 4.42 21.70
C SER A 163 22.64 4.46 20.28
N ASP A 164 23.42 3.45 19.90
CA ASP A 164 23.87 3.27 18.52
C ASP A 164 22.78 2.63 17.67
N HIS A 165 21.73 2.12 18.30
CA HIS A 165 20.60 1.53 17.62
C HIS A 165 19.48 2.57 17.45
N LYS A 166 19.09 2.78 16.19
CA LYS A 166 17.96 3.64 15.86
C LYS A 166 16.67 3.05 16.43
N THR A 167 15.99 3.77 17.32
CA THR A 167 14.65 3.40 17.78
C THR A 167 13.66 3.84 16.73
N TYR A 168 12.97 2.88 16.11
CA TYR A 168 12.00 3.16 15.07
C TYR A 168 10.64 3.47 15.68
N GLY A 169 9.97 4.49 15.15
CA GLY A 169 8.67 4.95 15.63
C GLY A 169 8.04 5.95 14.67
N ALA A 170 8.63 6.11 13.49
CA ALA A 170 8.09 6.86 12.37
C ALA A 170 7.74 5.89 11.25
N LEU A 171 6.43 5.68 11.03
CA LEU A 171 5.86 4.78 10.02
C LEU A 171 5.74 5.52 8.69
N ILE A 172 6.08 4.87 7.61
CA ILE A 172 6.25 5.48 6.29
C ILE A 172 5.73 4.56 5.19
N ASN A 173 5.53 5.10 3.99
CA ASN A 173 5.51 4.32 2.76
C ASN A 173 6.88 3.66 2.57
N GLN A 174 6.90 2.34 2.52
CA GLN A 174 8.13 1.53 2.53
C GLN A 174 8.73 1.32 1.14
N ILE A 175 8.04 1.76 0.08
CA ILE A 175 8.45 1.50 -1.29
C ILE A 175 8.94 2.80 -1.93
N THR A 176 8.03 3.72 -2.22
CA THR A 176 8.40 5.04 -2.74
C THR A 176 7.24 6.02 -2.62
N TYR A 177 7.54 7.27 -2.33
CA TYR A 177 6.63 8.41 -2.51
C TYR A 177 6.85 9.01 -3.89
N LEU A 178 5.77 9.43 -4.56
CA LEU A 178 5.90 10.22 -5.79
C LEU A 178 6.30 11.66 -5.47
N ASP A 179 7.25 12.20 -6.22
CA ASP A 179 7.96 13.45 -5.92
C ASP A 179 7.02 14.67 -5.77
N LYS A 180 5.98 14.79 -6.61
CA LYS A 180 5.07 15.95 -6.64
C LYS A 180 3.73 15.73 -5.93
N LEU A 181 3.48 14.52 -5.42
CA LEU A 181 2.26 14.23 -4.68
C LEU A 181 2.44 14.45 -3.17
N ASN A 182 1.34 14.36 -2.42
CA ASN A 182 1.41 14.47 -0.96
C ASN A 182 2.25 13.34 -0.37
N LYS A 183 3.00 13.65 0.67
CA LYS A 183 3.83 12.70 1.40
C LYS A 183 3.64 12.91 2.89
N GLU A 184 3.45 11.82 3.63
CA GLU A 184 3.22 11.88 5.06
C GLU A 184 3.95 10.79 5.85
N VAL A 185 4.02 11.00 7.15
CA VAL A 185 4.57 10.06 8.13
C VAL A 185 3.61 9.99 9.31
N VAL A 186 3.44 8.80 9.88
CA VAL A 186 2.70 8.59 11.13
C VAL A 186 3.68 8.20 12.23
N PHE A 187 3.56 8.84 13.39
CA PHE A 187 4.39 8.52 14.56
C PHE A 187 3.54 7.78 15.60
N ASN A 188 3.98 6.58 15.97
CA ASN A 188 3.34 5.75 16.99
C ASN A 188 3.89 6.00 18.42
N ASN A 189 4.81 6.92 18.55
CA ASN A 189 5.36 7.42 19.81
C ASN A 189 5.34 8.95 19.80
N ASN A 190 5.53 9.59 20.95
CA ASN A 190 5.63 11.03 21.02
C ASN A 190 6.87 11.53 20.22
N PRO A 191 6.68 12.21 19.07
CA PRO A 191 7.81 12.66 18.26
C PRO A 191 8.44 13.97 18.74
N GLY A 192 7.82 14.68 19.70
CA GLY A 192 8.11 16.06 20.01
C GLY A 192 7.29 17.02 19.14
N ASN A 193 7.78 18.23 18.93
CA ASN A 193 7.07 19.28 18.18
C ASN A 193 7.43 19.30 16.69
N TYR A 194 8.58 18.72 16.33
CA TYR A 194 9.10 18.70 14.97
C TYR A 194 9.81 17.39 14.64
N TYR A 195 10.01 17.16 13.36
CA TYR A 195 10.85 16.10 12.83
C TYR A 195 11.73 16.64 11.70
N SER A 196 12.83 15.95 11.44
CA SER A 196 13.81 16.30 10.44
C SER A 196 13.95 15.15 9.45
N ILE A 197 14.15 15.47 8.17
CA ILE A 197 14.44 14.48 7.12
C ILE A 197 15.88 14.69 6.66
N TYR A 198 16.60 13.59 6.57
CA TYR A 198 18.00 13.54 6.18
C TYR A 198 18.15 12.71 4.91
N ASN A 199 19.08 13.12 4.05
CA ASN A 199 19.53 12.31 2.93
C ASN A 199 20.26 11.07 3.49
N ALA A 200 19.90 9.88 3.02
CA ALA A 200 20.45 8.63 3.55
C ALA A 200 21.90 8.34 3.12
N LEU A 201 22.39 9.03 2.06
CA LEU A 201 23.74 8.82 1.55
C LEU A 201 24.81 9.60 2.32
N ASP A 202 24.49 10.83 2.76
CA ASP A 202 25.47 11.75 3.33
C ASP A 202 25.06 12.34 4.69
N ASP A 203 23.91 11.91 5.23
CA ASP A 203 23.32 12.42 6.49
C ASP A 203 23.06 13.96 6.49
N SER A 204 22.98 14.58 5.31
CA SER A 204 22.63 15.99 5.21
C SER A 204 21.17 16.23 5.56
N LEU A 205 20.91 17.30 6.32
CA LEU A 205 19.55 17.75 6.65
C LEU A 205 18.91 18.40 5.42
N VAL A 206 17.77 17.88 4.95
CA VAL A 206 17.08 18.38 3.76
C VAL A 206 15.70 19.00 4.06
N TYR A 207 15.05 18.61 5.16
CA TYR A 207 13.70 19.07 5.49
C TYR A 207 13.47 19.10 7.00
N VAL A 208 12.71 20.08 7.47
CA VAL A 208 12.21 20.14 8.86
C VAL A 208 10.72 20.41 8.82
N GLY A 209 9.92 19.51 9.39
CA GLY A 209 8.48 19.61 9.48
C GLY A 209 7.95 19.62 10.91
N ASN A 210 6.72 20.11 11.08
CA ASN A 210 6.02 20.05 12.36
C ASN A 210 5.25 18.74 12.49
N THR A 211 5.11 18.28 13.72
CA THR A 211 4.20 17.19 14.06
C THR A 211 2.80 17.74 14.33
N SER A 212 1.78 16.95 14.00
CA SER A 212 0.39 17.24 14.36
C SER A 212 0.18 17.17 15.88
N GLU A 213 -0.99 17.60 16.31
CA GLU A 213 -1.49 17.25 17.64
C GLU A 213 -1.72 15.74 17.77
N LYS A 214 -1.64 15.26 19.01
CA LYS A 214 -1.92 13.87 19.37
C LYS A 214 -3.38 13.52 19.09
N THR A 215 -3.62 12.53 18.24
CA THR A 215 -4.97 12.11 17.83
C THR A 215 -5.19 10.64 18.19
N PHE A 216 -6.36 10.32 18.73
CA PHE A 216 -6.73 8.92 18.99
C PHE A 216 -7.31 8.29 17.74
N ASP A 217 -6.73 7.18 17.33
CA ASP A 217 -7.22 6.37 16.22
C ASP A 217 -8.02 5.17 16.76
N LYS A 218 -9.32 5.14 16.46
CA LYS A 218 -10.25 4.13 16.99
C LYS A 218 -10.02 2.73 16.41
N ASP A 219 -9.58 2.67 15.16
CA ASP A 219 -9.43 1.41 14.42
C ASP A 219 -8.19 0.63 14.86
N THR A 220 -7.19 1.34 15.36
CA THR A 220 -5.96 0.76 15.93
C THR A 220 -5.93 0.78 17.45
N ASN A 221 -6.85 1.52 18.10
CA ASN A 221 -6.87 1.80 19.54
C ASN A 221 -5.56 2.44 20.04
N GLN A 222 -4.99 3.35 19.24
CA GLN A 222 -3.71 4.00 19.55
C GLN A 222 -3.80 5.52 19.50
N TRP A 223 -2.89 6.17 20.23
CA TRP A 223 -2.65 7.59 20.12
C TRP A 223 -1.49 7.85 19.19
N LEU A 224 -1.72 8.61 18.11
CA LEU A 224 -0.81 8.79 17.00
C LEU A 224 -0.58 10.27 16.70
N TYR A 225 0.47 10.57 15.91
CA TYR A 225 0.76 11.90 15.38
C TYR A 225 1.06 11.78 13.89
N LYS A 226 0.86 12.86 13.13
CA LYS A 226 1.22 12.93 11.70
C LYS A 226 2.25 14.02 11.43
N GLY A 227 2.98 13.86 10.33
CA GLY A 227 3.82 14.88 9.72
C GLY A 227 3.65 14.87 8.20
N TYR A 228 3.79 16.01 7.56
CA TYR A 228 3.62 16.18 6.11
C TYR A 228 4.86 16.82 5.50
N PHE A 229 5.34 16.29 4.37
CA PHE A 229 6.54 16.77 3.69
C PHE A 229 6.39 16.83 2.16
N ALA A 230 5.20 17.26 1.68
CA ALA A 230 4.89 17.37 0.25
C ALA A 230 5.92 18.22 -0.52
N ASP A 231 6.46 19.27 0.13
CA ASP A 231 7.43 20.19 -0.47
C ASP A 231 8.81 19.58 -0.72
N LEU A 232 9.13 18.43 -0.14
CA LEU A 232 10.36 17.69 -0.46
C LEU A 232 10.15 16.92 -1.77
N ILE A 233 10.54 17.53 -2.89
CA ILE A 233 10.33 17.02 -4.25
C ILE A 233 11.59 16.37 -4.86
N ALA A 234 12.75 16.49 -4.21
CA ALA A 234 13.98 15.93 -4.71
C ALA A 234 13.93 14.39 -4.66
N GLU A 235 14.25 13.74 -5.78
CA GLU A 235 14.37 12.29 -5.84
C GLU A 235 15.58 11.82 -5.02
N GLY A 236 15.47 10.69 -4.33
CA GLY A 236 16.54 10.13 -3.53
C GLY A 236 16.05 9.25 -2.38
N GLU A 237 17.01 8.81 -1.58
CA GLU A 237 16.78 8.00 -0.38
C GLU A 237 16.91 8.85 0.87
N TYR A 238 15.94 8.72 1.77
CA TYR A 238 15.82 9.58 2.95
C TYR A 238 15.46 8.78 4.19
N TYR A 239 15.72 9.37 5.37
CA TYR A 239 15.16 8.89 6.62
C TYR A 239 14.69 10.05 7.50
N ILE A 240 13.71 9.78 8.36
CA ILE A 240 13.16 10.74 9.31
C ILE A 240 13.78 10.51 10.67
N LYS A 241 14.01 11.63 11.40
CA LYS A 241 14.41 11.64 12.80
C LYS A 241 13.57 12.67 13.55
N THR A 242 12.91 12.26 14.63
CA THR A 242 12.08 13.15 15.43
C THR A 242 12.92 13.92 16.46
N GLU A 243 12.35 15.00 17.03
CA GLU A 243 12.93 15.76 18.13
C GLU A 243 13.35 14.83 19.29
N PHE A 244 12.54 13.82 19.60
CA PHE A 244 12.81 12.88 20.68
C PHE A 244 13.61 11.64 20.27
N GLY A 245 14.22 11.64 19.08
CA GLY A 245 15.18 10.64 18.65
C GLY A 245 14.60 9.35 18.10
N PHE A 246 13.31 9.31 17.72
CA PHE A 246 12.75 8.20 16.96
C PHE A 246 13.09 8.36 15.47
N TYR A 247 13.29 7.25 14.79
CA TYR A 247 13.66 7.19 13.39
C TYR A 247 12.59 6.51 12.54
N SER A 248 12.58 6.82 11.25
CA SER A 248 12.01 5.93 10.24
C SER A 248 13.07 4.96 9.73
N LYS A 249 12.64 3.93 9.01
CA LYS A 249 13.50 3.24 8.04
C LYS A 249 13.82 4.19 6.89
N VAL A 250 14.76 3.79 6.02
CA VAL A 250 15.03 4.52 4.78
C VAL A 250 13.84 4.34 3.84
N PHE A 251 13.44 5.43 3.19
CA PHE A 251 12.39 5.48 2.18
C PHE A 251 12.88 6.21 0.94
N ASN A 252 12.20 5.99 -0.16
CA ASN A 252 12.54 6.58 -1.44
C ASN A 252 11.53 7.66 -1.86
N ILE A 253 11.99 8.71 -2.53
CA ILE A 253 11.18 9.65 -3.31
C ILE A 253 11.59 9.49 -4.76
N SER A 254 10.64 9.27 -5.66
CA SER A 254 10.87 9.08 -7.09
C SER A 254 9.75 9.70 -7.92
N ASN A 255 10.01 9.95 -9.19
CA ASN A 255 9.00 10.45 -10.12
C ASN A 255 8.11 9.33 -10.71
N SER A 256 8.33 8.06 -10.35
CA SER A 256 7.70 6.90 -10.99
C SER A 256 7.59 5.67 -10.08
N TYR A 257 6.54 4.88 -10.31
CA TYR A 257 6.35 3.52 -9.80
C TYR A 257 6.79 2.42 -10.78
N ASN A 258 7.58 2.72 -11.80
CA ASN A 258 7.87 1.83 -12.94
C ASN A 258 8.17 0.37 -12.56
N GLU A 259 9.03 0.14 -11.54
CA GLU A 259 9.35 -1.23 -11.13
C GLU A 259 8.13 -1.93 -10.52
N LEU A 260 7.38 -1.24 -9.67
CA LEU A 260 6.21 -1.79 -9.01
C LEU A 260 5.08 -2.06 -10.01
N ILE A 261 4.81 -1.13 -10.94
CA ILE A 261 3.83 -1.30 -12.02
C ILE A 261 4.14 -2.53 -12.86
N ASN A 262 5.39 -2.70 -13.29
CA ASN A 262 5.79 -3.87 -14.06
C ASN A 262 5.62 -5.17 -13.27
N SER A 263 5.93 -5.18 -11.98
CA SER A 263 5.78 -6.37 -11.14
C SER A 263 4.30 -6.68 -10.84
N ALA A 264 3.44 -5.67 -10.71
CA ALA A 264 2.00 -5.88 -10.55
C ALA A 264 1.37 -6.52 -11.80
N LEU A 265 1.84 -6.14 -12.99
CA LEU A 265 1.42 -6.78 -14.25
C LEU A 265 1.98 -8.21 -14.36
N GLU A 266 3.23 -8.43 -13.97
CA GLU A 266 3.85 -9.77 -13.95
C GLU A 266 3.10 -10.71 -13.00
N ALA A 267 2.56 -10.20 -11.90
CA ALA A 267 1.76 -10.99 -10.95
C ALA A 267 0.44 -11.48 -11.60
N ILE A 268 -0.10 -10.76 -12.57
CA ILE A 268 -1.24 -11.21 -13.39
C ILE A 268 -0.75 -12.23 -14.43
N TYR A 269 0.36 -11.94 -15.13
CA TYR A 269 0.93 -12.79 -16.16
C TYR A 269 1.23 -14.23 -15.67
N VAL A 270 1.78 -14.40 -14.47
CA VAL A 270 2.10 -15.73 -13.92
C VAL A 270 0.86 -16.58 -13.63
N GLN A 271 -0.32 -15.98 -13.60
CA GLN A 271 -1.62 -16.68 -13.46
C GLN A 271 -2.25 -17.09 -14.79
N ARG A 272 -1.61 -16.80 -15.94
CA ARG A 272 -2.12 -17.23 -17.24
C ARG A 272 -2.36 -18.73 -17.28
N CYS A 273 -3.50 -19.14 -17.81
CA CYS A 273 -3.94 -20.51 -17.98
C CYS A 273 -3.90 -20.92 -19.47
N GLY A 274 -3.48 -22.12 -19.80
CA GLY A 274 -3.56 -22.63 -21.18
C GLY A 274 -2.36 -22.31 -22.07
N CYS A 275 -1.35 -21.65 -21.55
CA CYS A 275 -0.08 -21.37 -22.23
C CYS A 275 1.11 -21.65 -21.33
N ASP A 276 2.32 -21.71 -21.91
CA ASP A 276 3.55 -21.72 -21.14
C ASP A 276 3.79 -20.34 -20.55
N THR A 277 4.15 -20.25 -19.27
CA THR A 277 4.59 -19.04 -18.60
C THR A 277 6.05 -19.17 -18.17
N GLU A 278 6.77 -18.05 -18.07
CA GLU A 278 8.19 -18.02 -17.76
C GLU A 278 8.45 -17.54 -16.31
N GLY A 279 9.71 -17.63 -15.88
CA GLY A 279 10.16 -17.15 -14.58
C GLY A 279 10.10 -18.19 -13.47
N ILE A 280 10.28 -17.76 -12.22
CA ILE A 280 10.34 -18.64 -11.04
C ILE A 280 9.02 -19.39 -10.83
N LEU A 281 7.91 -18.73 -11.11
CA LEU A 281 6.56 -19.31 -11.03
C LEU A 281 6.08 -19.89 -12.36
N GLY A 282 6.90 -19.85 -13.40
CA GLY A 282 6.57 -20.35 -14.73
C GLY A 282 6.13 -21.82 -14.72
N HIS A 283 5.14 -22.13 -15.55
CA HIS A 283 4.60 -23.48 -15.69
C HIS A 283 4.23 -23.77 -17.16
N PRO A 284 4.24 -25.06 -17.58
CA PRO A 284 3.74 -25.44 -18.88
C PRO A 284 2.26 -25.14 -19.04
N ALA A 285 1.78 -25.12 -20.29
CA ALA A 285 0.36 -24.99 -20.61
C ALA A 285 -0.49 -25.96 -19.78
N CYS A 286 -1.49 -25.42 -19.10
CA CYS A 286 -2.39 -26.15 -18.21
C CYS A 286 -3.84 -26.03 -18.68
N HIS A 287 -4.74 -26.94 -18.23
CA HIS A 287 -6.19 -26.91 -18.49
C HIS A 287 -6.53 -26.70 -19.98
N THR A 288 -5.79 -27.36 -20.86
CA THR A 288 -5.95 -27.25 -22.34
C THR A 288 -7.05 -28.17 -22.91
N ALA A 289 -7.62 -29.04 -22.08
CA ALA A 289 -8.76 -29.86 -22.50
C ALA A 289 -10.05 -29.03 -22.56
N PRO A 290 -10.94 -29.24 -23.55
CA PRO A 290 -12.21 -28.57 -23.59
C PRO A 290 -13.03 -28.80 -22.31
N SER A 291 -13.69 -27.76 -21.81
CA SER A 291 -14.58 -27.86 -20.65
C SER A 291 -15.96 -28.36 -21.05
N MET A 292 -16.57 -29.16 -20.19
CA MET A 292 -17.94 -29.62 -20.39
C MET A 292 -18.93 -28.52 -19.95
N ILE A 293 -19.88 -28.18 -20.81
CA ILE A 293 -21.02 -27.37 -20.41
C ILE A 293 -21.80 -28.18 -19.36
N PHE A 294 -21.94 -27.61 -18.15
CA PHE A 294 -22.68 -28.32 -17.12
C PHE A 294 -24.15 -28.41 -17.44
N SER A 295 -24.63 -29.65 -17.59
CA SER A 295 -26.04 -29.98 -17.86
C SER A 295 -26.32 -31.38 -17.35
N TYR A 296 -27.53 -31.62 -16.85
CA TYR A 296 -28.00 -32.95 -16.44
C TYR A 296 -28.48 -33.81 -17.62
N THR A 297 -28.56 -33.25 -18.83
CA THR A 297 -29.22 -33.92 -19.96
C THR A 297 -28.36 -34.07 -21.22
N LYS A 298 -27.29 -33.31 -21.33
CA LYS A 298 -26.40 -33.29 -22.50
C LYS A 298 -24.93 -33.21 -22.10
N GLU A 299 -24.07 -33.80 -22.93
CA GLU A 299 -22.63 -33.63 -22.88
C GLU A 299 -22.20 -32.80 -24.11
N ASP A 300 -21.97 -31.52 -23.90
CA ASP A 300 -21.40 -30.61 -24.88
C ASP A 300 -20.11 -30.02 -24.34
N TYR A 301 -19.14 -29.74 -25.21
CA TYR A 301 -17.81 -29.28 -24.84
C TYR A 301 -17.46 -27.99 -25.58
N VAL A 302 -16.77 -27.08 -24.88
CA VAL A 302 -16.29 -25.79 -25.40
C VAL A 302 -14.79 -25.66 -25.11
N ASP A 303 -14.04 -25.13 -26.08
CA ASP A 303 -12.65 -24.69 -25.82
C ASP A 303 -12.64 -23.49 -24.87
N THR A 304 -12.11 -23.71 -23.67
CA THR A 304 -11.93 -22.71 -22.62
C THR A 304 -10.46 -22.50 -22.27
N THR A 305 -9.57 -22.81 -23.21
CA THR A 305 -8.12 -22.55 -23.06
C THR A 305 -7.87 -21.06 -23.04
N GLY A 306 -7.05 -20.57 -22.11
CA GLY A 306 -6.76 -19.14 -21.91
C GLY A 306 -7.35 -18.60 -20.62
N GLY A 307 -7.27 -17.26 -20.42
CA GLY A 307 -7.66 -16.58 -19.21
C GLY A 307 -6.65 -16.76 -18.07
N TRP A 308 -7.03 -16.37 -16.89
CA TRP A 308 -6.14 -16.42 -15.72
C TRP A 308 -6.74 -17.29 -14.60
N HIS A 309 -5.90 -17.97 -13.86
CA HIS A 309 -6.29 -18.50 -12.57
C HIS A 309 -6.63 -17.33 -11.64
N ASP A 310 -7.76 -17.39 -10.97
CA ASP A 310 -8.36 -16.27 -10.25
C ASP A 310 -7.52 -15.78 -9.07
N ALA A 311 -7.29 -16.65 -8.11
CA ALA A 311 -6.69 -16.32 -6.82
C ALA A 311 -5.63 -17.35 -6.41
N GLY A 312 -5.74 -17.92 -5.21
CA GLY A 312 -4.92 -19.05 -4.78
C GLY A 312 -5.31 -20.37 -5.40
N ASP A 313 -6.42 -20.45 -6.13
CA ASP A 313 -6.96 -21.63 -6.83
C ASP A 313 -6.71 -21.58 -8.35
N TYR A 314 -7.33 -22.50 -9.08
CA TYR A 314 -7.23 -22.59 -10.56
C TYR A 314 -8.57 -22.38 -11.26
N GLY A 315 -9.59 -21.92 -10.55
CA GLY A 315 -10.85 -21.50 -11.13
C GLY A 315 -10.68 -20.26 -12.00
N LYS A 316 -11.58 -20.08 -12.98
CA LYS A 316 -11.66 -18.90 -13.84
C LYS A 316 -13.08 -18.35 -13.78
N TYR A 317 -13.23 -17.12 -13.30
CA TYR A 317 -14.52 -16.50 -13.00
C TYR A 317 -14.76 -15.33 -13.93
N GLY A 318 -15.81 -15.41 -14.77
CA GLY A 318 -16.04 -14.45 -15.84
C GLY A 318 -16.16 -13.00 -15.39
N ILE A 319 -16.75 -12.74 -14.22
CA ILE A 319 -16.84 -11.37 -13.71
C ILE A 319 -15.49 -10.82 -13.30
N VAL A 320 -14.62 -11.66 -12.74
CA VAL A 320 -13.25 -11.28 -12.32
C VAL A 320 -12.37 -11.08 -13.56
N GLU A 321 -12.43 -11.97 -14.54
CA GLU A 321 -11.72 -11.82 -15.82
C GLU A 321 -12.08 -10.51 -16.51
N ASN A 322 -13.39 -10.19 -16.57
CA ASN A 322 -13.87 -8.94 -17.14
C ASN A 322 -13.39 -7.71 -16.36
N LYS A 323 -13.35 -7.78 -15.01
CA LYS A 323 -12.82 -6.72 -14.17
C LYS A 323 -11.34 -6.46 -14.47
N VAL A 324 -10.52 -7.51 -14.56
CA VAL A 324 -9.10 -7.37 -14.89
C VAL A 324 -8.92 -6.67 -16.23
N ILE A 325 -9.65 -7.10 -17.26
CA ILE A 325 -9.59 -6.50 -18.60
C ILE A 325 -10.05 -5.02 -18.55
N ALA A 326 -11.10 -4.71 -17.77
CA ALA A 326 -11.57 -3.33 -17.62
C ALA A 326 -10.50 -2.44 -17.00
N ASP A 327 -9.86 -2.85 -15.90
CA ASP A 327 -8.80 -2.08 -15.23
C ASP A 327 -7.60 -1.84 -16.16
N LEU A 328 -7.18 -2.86 -16.90
CA LEU A 328 -6.09 -2.75 -17.85
C LEU A 328 -6.44 -1.82 -19.04
N LEU A 329 -7.70 -1.88 -19.55
CA LEU A 329 -8.18 -0.94 -20.57
C LEU A 329 -8.26 0.49 -20.05
N PHE A 330 -8.72 0.70 -18.81
CA PHE A 330 -8.74 2.03 -18.19
C PHE A 330 -7.34 2.57 -17.95
N SER A 331 -6.39 1.72 -17.55
CA SER A 331 -4.97 2.11 -17.46
C SER A 331 -4.41 2.56 -18.82
N TYR A 332 -4.73 1.84 -19.90
CA TYR A 332 -4.35 2.21 -21.26
C TYR A 332 -4.97 3.54 -21.72
N LEU A 333 -6.26 3.75 -21.42
CA LEU A 333 -7.02 4.92 -21.85
C LEU A 333 -6.72 6.17 -21.02
N TYR A 334 -6.61 6.04 -19.70
CA TYR A 334 -6.59 7.16 -18.75
C TYR A 334 -5.28 7.33 -18.00
N GLY A 335 -4.48 6.26 -17.84
CA GLY A 335 -3.14 6.31 -17.25
C GLY A 335 -2.03 6.66 -18.25
N ASP A 336 -2.37 6.83 -19.53
CA ASP A 336 -1.40 7.07 -20.62
C ASP A 336 -0.31 5.97 -20.74
N ASN A 337 -0.59 4.80 -20.21
CA ASN A 337 0.31 3.65 -20.26
C ASN A 337 0.01 2.78 -21.49
N LYS A 338 0.89 2.82 -22.49
CA LYS A 338 0.76 2.09 -23.75
C LYS A 338 1.87 1.05 -23.94
N ASN A 339 2.34 0.52 -22.85
CA ASN A 339 3.38 -0.51 -22.80
C ASN A 339 2.92 -1.78 -23.54
N GLU A 340 3.82 -2.39 -24.32
CA GLU A 340 3.52 -3.59 -25.10
C GLU A 340 3.07 -4.78 -24.25
N LYS A 341 3.61 -4.94 -23.03
CA LYS A 341 3.19 -5.99 -22.10
C LYS A 341 1.75 -5.81 -21.63
N LEU A 342 1.33 -4.56 -21.39
CA LEU A 342 -0.07 -4.26 -21.05
C LEU A 342 -1.00 -4.63 -22.18
N VAL A 343 -0.64 -4.26 -23.42
CA VAL A 343 -1.43 -4.59 -24.61
C VAL A 343 -1.54 -6.10 -24.81
N ASP A 344 -0.43 -6.83 -24.62
CA ASP A 344 -0.40 -8.30 -24.70
C ASP A 344 -1.32 -8.94 -23.64
N GLU A 345 -1.30 -8.43 -22.41
CA GLU A 345 -2.14 -8.95 -21.33
C GLU A 345 -3.63 -8.69 -21.59
N ILE A 346 -3.98 -7.50 -22.09
CA ILE A 346 -5.37 -7.18 -22.51
C ILE A 346 -5.83 -8.13 -23.61
N LYS A 347 -5.01 -8.33 -24.66
CA LYS A 347 -5.35 -9.22 -25.78
C LYS A 347 -5.52 -10.67 -25.33
N TYR A 348 -4.64 -11.12 -24.42
CA TYR A 348 -4.70 -12.47 -23.85
C TYR A 348 -6.05 -12.72 -23.15
N GLY A 349 -6.48 -11.79 -22.32
CA GLY A 349 -7.77 -11.88 -21.65
C GLY A 349 -8.95 -11.82 -22.63
N LEU A 350 -8.93 -10.89 -23.58
CA LEU A 350 -9.98 -10.76 -24.59
C LEU A 350 -10.14 -12.05 -25.43
N ASP A 351 -9.06 -12.66 -25.88
CA ASP A 351 -9.09 -13.90 -26.63
C ASP A 351 -9.74 -15.06 -25.85
N TYR A 352 -9.60 -15.05 -24.53
CA TYR A 352 -10.27 -16.03 -23.67
C TYR A 352 -11.75 -15.72 -23.46
N VAL A 353 -12.10 -14.52 -23.03
CA VAL A 353 -13.50 -14.21 -22.69
C VAL A 353 -14.42 -14.25 -23.90
N LEU A 354 -13.91 -13.95 -25.09
CA LEU A 354 -14.66 -14.10 -26.36
C LEU A 354 -15.12 -15.53 -26.62
N LYS A 355 -14.41 -16.55 -26.12
CA LYS A 355 -14.80 -17.98 -26.22
C LYS A 355 -15.99 -18.34 -25.32
N LEU A 356 -16.23 -17.53 -24.28
CA LEU A 356 -17.28 -17.80 -23.30
C LEU A 356 -18.66 -17.28 -23.72
N GLN A 357 -18.75 -16.56 -24.85
CA GLN A 357 -20.03 -16.06 -25.35
C GLN A 357 -20.78 -17.14 -26.11
N THR A 358 -22.04 -17.33 -25.77
CA THR A 358 -22.96 -18.21 -26.50
C THR A 358 -23.39 -17.61 -27.86
N ASP A 359 -23.91 -18.43 -28.75
CA ASP A 359 -24.43 -17.96 -30.06
C ASP A 359 -25.56 -16.94 -29.94
N TYR A 360 -26.32 -16.99 -28.82
CA TYR A 360 -27.44 -16.07 -28.56
C TYR A 360 -27.03 -14.84 -27.69
N GLY A 361 -25.74 -14.68 -27.41
CA GLY A 361 -25.18 -13.45 -26.84
C GLY A 361 -24.92 -13.48 -25.33
N ALA A 362 -25.47 -14.43 -24.56
CA ALA A 362 -25.16 -14.58 -23.15
C ALA A 362 -23.70 -15.05 -22.92
N VAL A 363 -23.15 -14.79 -21.77
CA VAL A 363 -21.77 -15.19 -21.40
C VAL A 363 -21.77 -16.13 -20.20
N TYR A 364 -21.09 -17.24 -20.34
CA TYR A 364 -20.94 -18.21 -19.25
C TYR A 364 -20.26 -17.60 -18.03
N ASN A 365 -20.75 -17.97 -16.83
CA ASN A 365 -20.28 -17.39 -15.57
C ASN A 365 -18.83 -17.76 -15.24
N LYS A 366 -18.45 -19.03 -15.31
CA LYS A 366 -17.14 -19.50 -14.89
C LYS A 366 -16.75 -20.86 -15.47
N VAL A 367 -15.45 -21.12 -15.45
CA VAL A 367 -14.84 -22.42 -15.75
C VAL A 367 -14.15 -22.94 -14.49
N VAL A 368 -14.69 -24.03 -13.94
CA VAL A 368 -14.21 -24.59 -12.66
C VAL A 368 -14.26 -26.12 -12.68
N SER A 369 -13.46 -26.75 -11.84
CA SER A 369 -13.65 -28.15 -11.45
C SER A 369 -14.73 -28.26 -10.36
N LYS A 370 -15.19 -29.48 -10.02
CA LYS A 370 -16.19 -29.66 -8.96
C LYS A 370 -15.67 -29.32 -7.57
N ARG A 371 -14.35 -29.35 -7.38
CA ARG A 371 -13.65 -29.03 -6.14
C ARG A 371 -12.33 -28.35 -6.43
N PHE A 372 -11.86 -27.56 -5.51
CA PHE A 372 -10.52 -26.99 -5.59
C PHE A 372 -9.45 -28.07 -5.77
N ALA A 373 -8.44 -27.80 -6.60
CA ALA A 373 -7.26 -28.64 -6.71
C ALA A 373 -6.51 -28.70 -5.36
N GLY A 374 -5.72 -29.74 -5.16
CA GLY A 374 -4.73 -29.74 -4.10
C GLY A 374 -3.61 -28.73 -4.36
N PHE A 375 -2.68 -28.60 -3.43
CA PHE A 375 -1.49 -27.75 -3.59
C PHE A 375 -0.47 -28.39 -4.55
N ILE A 376 -0.83 -28.45 -5.82
CA ILE A 376 -0.05 -29.01 -6.94
C ILE A 376 0.11 -27.96 -8.03
N SER A 377 1.10 -28.11 -8.89
CA SER A 377 1.30 -27.24 -10.04
C SER A 377 0.14 -27.37 -11.04
N PRO A 378 -0.29 -26.28 -11.73
CA PRO A 378 -1.52 -26.25 -12.53
C PRO A 378 -1.52 -27.25 -13.69
N GLU A 379 -0.37 -27.53 -14.31
CA GLU A 379 -0.24 -28.55 -15.36
C GLU A 379 -0.43 -29.99 -14.85
N LYS A 380 -0.46 -30.20 -13.52
CA LYS A 380 -0.71 -31.49 -12.86
C LYS A 380 -2.16 -31.64 -12.40
N ASP A 381 -2.95 -30.56 -12.46
CA ASP A 381 -4.37 -30.66 -12.18
C ASP A 381 -5.08 -31.27 -13.38
N ASN A 382 -5.45 -32.53 -13.22
CA ASN A 382 -6.15 -33.30 -14.26
C ASN A 382 -7.65 -33.41 -13.98
N GLN A 383 -8.20 -32.57 -13.11
CA GLN A 383 -9.63 -32.55 -12.85
C GLN A 383 -10.40 -32.11 -14.12
N LYS A 384 -11.56 -32.70 -14.33
CA LYS A 384 -12.48 -32.27 -15.38
C LYS A 384 -13.00 -30.89 -15.07
N THR A 385 -12.91 -29.98 -16.03
CA THR A 385 -13.44 -28.62 -15.91
C THR A 385 -14.84 -28.52 -16.51
N TYR A 386 -15.64 -27.63 -15.94
CA TYR A 386 -17.02 -27.39 -16.29
C TYR A 386 -17.26 -25.92 -16.54
N LEU A 387 -18.04 -25.64 -17.57
CA LEU A 387 -18.56 -24.33 -17.89
C LEU A 387 -19.95 -24.22 -17.26
N LEU A 388 -20.12 -23.33 -16.26
CA LEU A 388 -21.40 -23.16 -15.56
C LEU A 388 -22.31 -22.15 -16.28
N THR A 389 -23.59 -22.15 -15.91
CA THR A 389 -24.65 -21.37 -16.57
C THR A 389 -24.25 -19.92 -16.87
N PRO A 390 -24.71 -19.36 -18.01
CA PRO A 390 -24.53 -17.94 -18.30
C PRO A 390 -25.20 -17.06 -17.26
N TRP A 391 -24.56 -15.94 -16.93
CA TRP A 391 -25.11 -14.92 -16.04
C TRP A 391 -25.29 -13.59 -16.76
N THR A 392 -26.37 -12.87 -16.42
CA THR A 392 -26.65 -11.54 -16.99
C THR A 392 -25.63 -10.50 -16.52
N SER A 393 -25.16 -10.55 -15.27
CA SER A 393 -24.09 -9.67 -14.75
C SER A 393 -22.75 -9.87 -15.48
N VAL A 394 -22.35 -11.11 -15.71
CA VAL A 394 -21.14 -11.44 -16.49
C VAL A 394 -21.29 -11.00 -17.94
N THR A 395 -22.49 -11.17 -18.52
CA THR A 395 -22.79 -10.71 -19.88
C THR A 395 -22.71 -9.17 -19.97
N ALA A 396 -23.15 -8.45 -18.94
CA ALA A 396 -23.10 -6.99 -18.91
C ALA A 396 -21.64 -6.50 -18.81
N SER A 397 -20.86 -7.02 -17.85
CA SER A 397 -19.44 -6.66 -17.74
C SER A 397 -18.62 -7.05 -18.98
N PHE A 398 -18.95 -8.17 -19.64
CA PHE A 398 -18.36 -8.57 -20.91
C PHE A 398 -18.69 -7.58 -22.04
N ALA A 399 -19.95 -7.11 -22.13
CA ALA A 399 -20.32 -6.10 -23.11
C ALA A 399 -19.50 -4.82 -22.94
N CYS A 400 -19.22 -4.42 -21.69
CA CYS A 400 -18.38 -3.25 -21.41
C CYS A 400 -16.99 -3.38 -22.00
N ILE A 401 -16.28 -4.44 -21.63
CA ILE A 401 -14.88 -4.62 -22.03
C ILE A 401 -14.71 -4.82 -23.53
N THR A 402 -15.64 -5.54 -24.17
CA THR A 402 -15.57 -5.77 -25.62
C THR A 402 -15.87 -4.49 -26.41
N GLY A 403 -16.80 -3.66 -25.96
CA GLY A 403 -17.03 -2.34 -26.56
C GLY A 403 -15.86 -1.37 -26.39
N LEU A 404 -15.24 -1.33 -25.21
CA LEU A 404 -14.03 -0.52 -24.97
C LEU A 404 -12.83 -1.05 -25.75
N ALA A 405 -12.67 -2.37 -25.85
CA ALA A 405 -11.59 -2.99 -26.63
C ALA A 405 -11.71 -2.63 -28.12
N TYR A 406 -12.94 -2.59 -28.68
CA TYR A 406 -13.13 -2.08 -30.03
C TYR A 406 -12.57 -0.67 -30.20
N GLU A 407 -12.89 0.26 -29.26
CA GLU A 407 -12.38 1.64 -29.31
C GLU A 407 -10.84 1.70 -29.23
N VAL A 408 -10.23 0.83 -28.43
CA VAL A 408 -8.77 0.78 -28.24
C VAL A 408 -8.06 0.21 -29.47
N PHE A 409 -8.63 -0.83 -30.09
CA PHE A 409 -7.92 -1.61 -31.13
C PHE A 409 -8.34 -1.32 -32.55
N LYS A 410 -9.43 -0.57 -32.81
CA LYS A 410 -9.98 -0.31 -34.17
C LYS A 410 -8.98 0.27 -35.17
N ASP A 411 -7.92 0.95 -34.72
CA ASP A 411 -6.91 1.55 -35.58
C ASP A 411 -5.58 0.77 -35.58
N SER A 412 -5.45 -0.30 -34.77
CA SER A 412 -4.18 -1.05 -34.59
C SER A 412 -4.31 -2.56 -34.76
N ASP A 413 -5.53 -3.13 -34.63
CA ASP A 413 -5.82 -4.56 -34.76
C ASP A 413 -7.29 -4.75 -35.18
N ASP A 414 -7.56 -4.52 -36.49
CA ASP A 414 -8.93 -4.53 -37.05
C ASP A 414 -9.63 -5.86 -36.78
N GLU A 415 -8.93 -7.01 -36.85
CA GLU A 415 -9.53 -8.32 -36.65
C GLU A 415 -10.06 -8.51 -35.22
N LEU A 416 -9.24 -8.19 -34.23
CA LEU A 416 -9.65 -8.24 -32.82
C LEU A 416 -10.76 -7.23 -32.54
N ALA A 417 -10.65 -6.02 -33.06
CA ALA A 417 -11.64 -4.97 -32.88
C ALA A 417 -13.02 -5.38 -33.40
N GLU A 418 -13.09 -5.92 -34.62
CA GLU A 418 -14.35 -6.39 -35.21
C GLU A 418 -14.94 -7.58 -34.43
N ARG A 419 -14.12 -8.52 -33.95
CA ARG A 419 -14.58 -9.59 -33.05
C ARG A 419 -15.19 -9.03 -31.77
N CYS A 420 -14.54 -8.05 -31.14
CA CYS A 420 -15.01 -7.40 -29.94
C CYS A 420 -16.32 -6.63 -30.18
N LEU A 421 -16.43 -5.86 -31.27
CA LEU A 421 -17.68 -5.13 -31.63
C LEU A 421 -18.85 -6.08 -31.85
N ASN A 422 -18.63 -7.17 -32.59
CA ASN A 422 -19.68 -8.17 -32.84
C ASN A 422 -20.12 -8.83 -31.52
N ALA A 423 -19.19 -9.14 -30.65
CA ALA A 423 -19.46 -9.72 -29.33
C ALA A 423 -20.24 -8.74 -28.43
N HIS A 424 -19.82 -7.47 -28.40
CA HIS A 424 -20.51 -6.38 -27.70
C HIS A 424 -21.98 -6.29 -28.17
N ASN A 425 -22.21 -6.20 -29.48
CA ASN A 425 -23.54 -6.03 -30.01
C ASN A 425 -24.49 -7.19 -29.64
N LYS A 426 -24.01 -8.45 -29.71
CA LYS A 426 -24.77 -9.62 -29.29
C LYS A 426 -25.10 -9.59 -27.80
N ALA A 427 -24.14 -9.22 -26.96
CA ALA A 427 -24.33 -9.12 -25.51
C ALA A 427 -25.35 -8.04 -25.16
N ILE A 428 -25.26 -6.85 -25.78
CA ILE A 428 -26.23 -5.75 -25.58
C ILE A 428 -27.64 -6.18 -26.04
N GLU A 429 -27.77 -6.85 -27.18
CA GLU A 429 -29.07 -7.36 -27.62
C GLU A 429 -29.65 -8.39 -26.65
N TYR A 430 -28.81 -9.30 -26.14
CA TYR A 430 -29.22 -10.25 -25.11
C TYR A 430 -29.71 -9.54 -23.82
N LEU A 431 -28.99 -8.55 -23.34
CA LEU A 431 -29.36 -7.81 -22.10
C LEU A 431 -30.69 -7.06 -22.25
N ILE A 432 -30.95 -6.45 -23.43
CA ILE A 432 -32.21 -5.76 -23.69
C ILE A 432 -33.38 -6.76 -23.70
N ASN A 433 -33.19 -7.94 -24.29
CA ASN A 433 -34.19 -8.99 -24.33
C ASN A 433 -34.39 -9.75 -23.02
N ASN A 434 -33.41 -9.62 -22.07
CA ASN A 434 -33.42 -10.26 -20.77
C ASN A 434 -33.21 -9.18 -19.67
N PRO A 435 -34.22 -8.35 -19.37
CA PRO A 435 -34.07 -7.21 -18.44
C PRO A 435 -33.95 -7.63 -16.95
N ASN A 436 -34.34 -8.85 -16.63
CA ASN A 436 -34.26 -9.36 -15.26
C ASN A 436 -32.93 -10.06 -15.04
N ALA A 437 -32.34 -9.90 -13.86
CA ALA A 437 -31.15 -10.62 -13.44
C ALA A 437 -31.35 -12.14 -13.49
N SER A 438 -30.35 -12.83 -14.00
CA SER A 438 -30.30 -14.30 -14.04
C SER A 438 -28.91 -14.76 -13.60
N ASN A 439 -28.70 -14.79 -12.29
CA ASN A 439 -27.45 -15.18 -11.63
C ASN A 439 -27.74 -16.35 -10.71
N GLU A 440 -27.33 -17.55 -11.08
CA GLU A 440 -27.63 -18.78 -10.36
C GLU A 440 -26.45 -19.18 -9.44
N MET A 441 -26.76 -19.60 -8.22
CA MET A 441 -25.77 -20.17 -7.30
C MET A 441 -25.15 -21.48 -7.88
N ASN A 442 -23.99 -21.85 -7.35
CA ASN A 442 -23.36 -23.13 -7.73
C ASN A 442 -24.35 -24.28 -7.53
N PRO A 443 -24.43 -25.24 -8.50
CA PRO A 443 -25.06 -26.52 -8.24
C PRO A 443 -24.41 -27.23 -7.03
N ASP A 444 -25.19 -28.02 -6.29
CA ASP A 444 -24.76 -28.67 -5.03
C ASP A 444 -23.48 -29.54 -5.17
N GLU A 445 -23.17 -30.00 -6.37
CA GLU A 445 -21.97 -30.79 -6.63
C GLU A 445 -20.68 -29.98 -6.72
N PHE A 446 -20.76 -28.63 -6.75
CA PHE A 446 -19.61 -27.73 -6.90
C PHE A 446 -19.29 -27.06 -5.59
N ASP A 447 -18.22 -27.55 -4.96
CA ASP A 447 -17.62 -26.99 -3.75
C ASP A 447 -16.43 -26.10 -4.13
N VAL A 448 -16.72 -24.94 -4.74
CA VAL A 448 -15.77 -23.94 -5.24
C VAL A 448 -16.32 -22.54 -5.04
N GLY A 449 -15.48 -21.51 -5.19
CA GLY A 449 -15.86 -20.11 -5.03
C GLY A 449 -17.01 -19.66 -5.92
N THR A 450 -17.66 -18.59 -5.50
CA THR A 450 -18.63 -17.86 -6.33
C THR A 450 -18.60 -16.37 -5.98
N TYR A 451 -18.57 -15.54 -7.01
CA TYR A 451 -18.69 -14.09 -6.91
C TYR A 451 -20.15 -13.72 -7.23
N TYR A 452 -21.02 -13.95 -6.27
CA TYR A 452 -22.45 -13.75 -6.47
C TYR A 452 -22.80 -12.26 -6.53
N VAL A 453 -23.47 -11.84 -7.60
CA VAL A 453 -23.97 -10.49 -7.82
C VAL A 453 -25.47 -10.47 -7.52
N ASN A 454 -25.86 -9.77 -6.44
CA ASN A 454 -27.26 -9.63 -6.05
C ASN A 454 -28.00 -8.60 -6.91
N ASP A 455 -27.32 -7.52 -7.26
CA ASP A 455 -27.80 -6.42 -8.06
C ASP A 455 -26.80 -6.14 -9.19
N GLU A 456 -27.22 -6.25 -10.43
CA GLU A 456 -26.39 -6.07 -11.63
C GLU A 456 -26.64 -4.74 -12.33
N THR A 457 -27.21 -3.77 -11.62
CA THR A 457 -27.55 -2.47 -12.21
C THR A 457 -26.29 -1.72 -12.63
N ASP A 458 -25.25 -1.80 -11.86
CA ASP A 458 -23.98 -1.11 -12.16
C ASP A 458 -23.27 -1.72 -13.37
N GLU A 459 -23.30 -3.05 -13.54
CA GLU A 459 -22.79 -3.72 -14.73
C GLU A 459 -23.60 -3.34 -15.96
N ARG A 460 -24.94 -3.32 -15.87
CA ARG A 460 -25.81 -2.88 -16.97
C ARG A 460 -25.62 -1.40 -17.29
N LEU A 461 -25.48 -0.54 -16.27
CA LEU A 461 -25.20 0.89 -16.46
C LEU A 461 -23.91 1.07 -17.27
N PHE A 462 -22.87 0.33 -16.92
CA PHE A 462 -21.61 0.37 -17.64
C PHE A 462 -21.76 -0.16 -19.07
N ALA A 463 -22.47 -1.28 -19.28
CA ALA A 463 -22.73 -1.82 -20.61
C ALA A 463 -23.47 -0.81 -21.53
N TYR A 464 -24.53 -0.20 -21.03
CA TYR A 464 -25.28 0.79 -21.80
C TYR A 464 -24.54 2.10 -22.00
N SER A 465 -23.69 2.51 -21.05
CA SER A 465 -22.80 3.68 -21.21
C SER A 465 -21.82 3.49 -22.37
N VAL A 466 -21.22 2.30 -22.49
CA VAL A 466 -20.32 1.95 -23.60
C VAL A 466 -21.11 1.87 -24.92
N ALA A 467 -22.29 1.26 -24.92
CA ALA A 467 -23.15 1.21 -26.12
C ALA A 467 -23.56 2.63 -26.59
N TYR A 468 -23.86 3.55 -25.66
CA TYR A 468 -24.07 4.96 -25.96
C TYR A 468 -22.84 5.64 -26.53
N LYS A 469 -21.66 5.40 -25.93
CA LYS A 469 -20.38 5.95 -26.42
C LYS A 469 -20.15 5.56 -27.90
N LEU A 470 -20.36 4.28 -28.24
CA LEU A 470 -20.09 3.75 -29.56
C LEU A 470 -21.10 4.20 -30.62
N THR A 471 -22.39 4.26 -30.28
CA THR A 471 -23.48 4.45 -31.25
C THR A 471 -24.04 5.86 -31.26
N LYS A 472 -23.96 6.59 -30.16
CA LYS A 472 -24.67 7.85 -29.88
C LYS A 472 -26.18 7.72 -30.00
N ASP A 473 -26.73 6.50 -29.91
CA ASP A 473 -28.17 6.26 -29.92
C ASP A 473 -28.74 6.56 -28.52
N ASP A 474 -29.63 7.54 -28.46
CA ASP A 474 -30.22 8.02 -27.21
C ASP A 474 -30.96 6.94 -26.41
N LYS A 475 -31.40 5.86 -27.06
CA LYS A 475 -32.03 4.73 -26.35
C LYS A 475 -31.14 4.15 -25.24
N TYR A 476 -29.82 4.11 -25.45
CA TYR A 476 -28.88 3.61 -24.40
C TYR A 476 -28.68 4.62 -23.30
N LYS A 477 -28.68 5.92 -23.62
CA LYS A 477 -28.68 6.98 -22.61
C LYS A 477 -29.95 6.95 -21.78
N ASP A 478 -31.11 6.73 -22.38
CA ASP A 478 -32.38 6.62 -21.66
C ASP A 478 -32.40 5.41 -20.71
N LEU A 479 -31.83 4.26 -21.14
CA LEU A 479 -31.63 3.09 -20.28
C LEU A 479 -30.69 3.42 -19.08
N CYS A 480 -29.61 4.16 -19.30
CA CYS A 480 -28.75 4.60 -18.19
C CYS A 480 -29.52 5.48 -17.19
N ILE A 481 -30.31 6.44 -17.67
CA ILE A 481 -31.15 7.30 -16.83
C ILE A 481 -32.18 6.47 -16.03
N GLU A 482 -32.81 5.47 -16.66
CA GLU A 482 -33.77 4.58 -16.01
C GLU A 482 -33.09 3.81 -14.85
N LEU A 483 -31.92 3.22 -15.11
CA LEU A 483 -31.15 2.48 -14.10
C LEU A 483 -30.76 3.38 -12.92
N LEU A 484 -30.24 4.57 -13.15
CA LEU A 484 -29.86 5.50 -12.07
C LEU A 484 -31.05 5.98 -11.23
N ASN A 485 -32.24 6.10 -11.84
CA ASN A 485 -33.48 6.47 -11.13
C ASN A 485 -34.13 5.30 -10.37
N SER A 486 -33.70 4.06 -10.57
CA SER A 486 -34.29 2.88 -9.93
C SER A 486 -33.93 2.73 -8.44
N GLY A 487 -33.01 3.55 -7.92
CA GLY A 487 -32.64 3.56 -6.51
C GLY A 487 -31.75 2.40 -6.08
N VAL A 488 -30.78 2.10 -6.88
CA VAL A 488 -29.87 0.95 -6.82
C VAL A 488 -29.00 0.94 -5.58
N ASP A 489 -28.77 -0.25 -5.05
CA ASP A 489 -27.70 -0.50 -4.07
C ASP A 489 -26.33 -0.24 -4.72
N LYS A 490 -25.48 0.54 -4.02
CA LYS A 490 -24.14 0.94 -4.49
C LYS A 490 -23.07 -0.11 -4.20
N GLY A 491 -23.48 -1.34 -3.87
CA GLY A 491 -22.61 -2.41 -3.37
C GLY A 491 -22.07 -3.33 -4.46
N ASP A 492 -21.24 -2.84 -5.36
CA ASP A 492 -20.50 -3.69 -6.28
C ASP A 492 -19.22 -4.23 -5.60
N PHE A 493 -19.23 -5.53 -5.32
CA PHE A 493 -18.14 -6.19 -4.58
C PHE A 493 -16.89 -6.45 -5.44
N VAL A 494 -17.06 -6.69 -6.76
CA VAL A 494 -15.94 -7.20 -7.59
C VAL A 494 -15.44 -6.15 -8.58
N ALA A 495 -16.32 -5.33 -9.13
CA ALA A 495 -15.98 -4.42 -10.22
C ALA A 495 -16.42 -2.98 -9.91
N ASN A 496 -15.59 -2.00 -10.24
CA ASN A 496 -15.90 -0.58 -10.05
C ASN A 496 -16.79 -0.06 -11.20
N CYS A 497 -17.84 -0.83 -11.56
CA CYS A 497 -18.64 -0.64 -12.77
C CYS A 497 -19.29 0.74 -12.83
N ARG A 498 -19.86 1.24 -11.73
CA ARG A 498 -20.48 2.58 -11.68
C ARG A 498 -19.47 3.69 -11.97
N THR A 499 -18.29 3.62 -11.35
CA THR A 499 -17.21 4.61 -11.59
C THR A 499 -16.78 4.63 -13.05
N TYR A 500 -16.64 3.44 -13.65
CA TYR A 500 -16.28 3.32 -15.07
C TYR A 500 -17.40 3.81 -15.99
N ALA A 501 -18.66 3.49 -15.67
CA ALA A 501 -19.81 4.00 -16.39
C ALA A 501 -19.86 5.53 -16.37
N TYR A 502 -19.62 6.15 -15.23
CA TYR A 502 -19.59 7.62 -15.11
C TYR A 502 -18.46 8.23 -15.94
N ALA A 503 -17.25 7.66 -15.91
CA ALA A 503 -16.16 8.13 -16.75
C ALA A 503 -16.52 8.05 -18.25
N VAL A 504 -17.09 6.94 -18.70
CA VAL A 504 -17.52 6.74 -20.09
C VAL A 504 -18.66 7.70 -20.48
N LEU A 505 -19.66 7.92 -19.61
CA LEU A 505 -20.77 8.83 -19.85
C LEU A 505 -20.31 10.28 -19.90
N LEU A 506 -19.50 10.73 -18.93
CA LEU A 506 -18.98 12.11 -18.89
C LEU A 506 -18.12 12.44 -20.12
N ASP A 507 -17.34 11.47 -20.62
CA ASP A 507 -16.59 11.63 -21.88
C ASP A 507 -17.50 11.61 -23.14
N SER A 508 -18.77 11.18 -23.03
CA SER A 508 -19.64 10.93 -24.15
C SER A 508 -20.83 11.86 -24.26
N LEU A 509 -21.30 12.40 -23.14
CA LEU A 509 -22.44 13.29 -23.04
C LEU A 509 -22.08 14.73 -23.49
N GLU A 510 -23.10 15.49 -23.88
CA GLU A 510 -22.95 16.91 -24.09
C GLU A 510 -22.62 17.60 -22.74
N TYR A 511 -21.55 18.39 -22.74
CA TYR A 511 -21.10 19.13 -21.55
C TYR A 511 -22.21 20.03 -21.01
N ASN A 512 -22.43 20.04 -19.71
CA ASN A 512 -23.50 20.76 -19.01
C ASN A 512 -24.93 20.36 -19.39
N SER A 513 -25.15 19.25 -20.09
CA SER A 513 -26.50 18.69 -20.24
C SER A 513 -27.08 18.31 -18.87
N LYS A 514 -28.41 18.19 -18.78
CA LYS A 514 -29.07 17.82 -17.51
C LYS A 514 -28.49 16.54 -16.94
N PHE A 515 -28.38 15.49 -17.75
CA PHE A 515 -27.89 14.19 -17.32
C PHE A 515 -26.39 14.22 -16.96
N TYR A 516 -25.57 15.00 -17.71
CA TYR A 516 -24.18 15.25 -17.34
C TYR A 516 -24.06 15.81 -15.91
N ASN A 517 -24.86 16.86 -15.59
CA ASN A 517 -24.81 17.50 -14.28
C ASN A 517 -25.36 16.61 -13.15
N GLU A 518 -26.31 15.72 -13.44
CA GLU A 518 -26.81 14.72 -12.48
C GLU A 518 -25.69 13.74 -12.09
N ILE A 519 -24.96 13.19 -13.07
CA ILE A 519 -23.79 12.33 -12.82
C ILE A 519 -22.71 13.06 -12.05
N MET A 520 -22.39 14.31 -12.45
CA MET A 520 -21.38 15.12 -11.75
C MET A 520 -21.73 15.32 -10.27
N THR A 521 -23.01 15.59 -9.96
CA THR A 521 -23.48 15.80 -8.58
C THR A 521 -23.33 14.54 -7.73
N GLU A 522 -23.68 13.37 -8.29
CA GLU A 522 -23.58 12.10 -7.59
C GLU A 522 -22.12 11.71 -7.38
N LEU A 523 -21.29 11.79 -8.42
CA LEU A 523 -19.87 11.49 -8.35
C LEU A 523 -19.14 12.40 -7.35
N GLU A 524 -19.47 13.70 -7.32
CA GLU A 524 -18.90 14.65 -6.34
C GLU A 524 -19.26 14.25 -4.89
N ALA A 525 -20.51 13.86 -4.65
CA ALA A 525 -20.94 13.43 -3.34
C ALA A 525 -20.19 12.17 -2.86
N GLU A 526 -20.04 11.16 -3.72
CA GLU A 526 -19.26 9.94 -3.42
C GLU A 526 -17.78 10.25 -3.17
N CYS A 527 -17.16 11.10 -4.00
CA CYS A 527 -15.77 11.50 -3.82
C CYS A 527 -15.55 12.29 -2.51
N ASN A 528 -16.48 13.17 -2.14
CA ASN A 528 -16.41 13.91 -0.88
C ASN A 528 -16.54 12.99 0.34
N GLU A 529 -17.37 11.95 0.27
CA GLU A 529 -17.48 10.93 1.32
C GLU A 529 -16.16 10.15 1.49
N LEU A 530 -15.56 9.70 0.39
CA LEU A 530 -14.24 9.06 0.43
C LEU A 530 -13.16 9.98 1.00
N CYS A 531 -13.09 11.23 0.55
CA CYS A 531 -12.12 12.20 1.07
C CYS A 531 -12.29 12.43 2.57
N LYS A 532 -13.53 12.41 3.07
CA LYS A 532 -13.82 12.51 4.50
C LYS A 532 -13.32 11.27 5.23
N GLY A 533 -13.65 10.07 4.76
CA GLY A 533 -13.19 8.80 5.35
C GLY A 533 -11.67 8.75 5.50
N VAL A 534 -10.92 9.12 4.44
CA VAL A 534 -9.46 9.21 4.48
C VAL A 534 -8.98 10.22 5.52
N SER A 535 -9.65 11.38 5.64
CA SER A 535 -9.26 12.40 6.61
C SER A 535 -9.58 12.02 8.06
N ASP A 536 -10.58 11.18 8.28
CA ASP A 536 -10.97 10.70 9.60
C ASP A 536 -10.06 9.55 10.11
N SER A 537 -9.25 8.95 9.23
CA SER A 537 -8.31 7.86 9.56
C SER A 537 -6.88 8.37 9.72
N MET A 538 -6.19 7.88 10.74
CA MET A 538 -4.76 8.16 10.93
C MET A 538 -3.87 7.45 9.91
N PHE A 539 -4.36 6.37 9.30
CA PHE A 539 -3.66 5.59 8.27
C PHE A 539 -4.31 5.69 6.88
N ASN A 540 -5.20 6.69 6.67
CA ASN A 540 -5.81 6.99 5.37
C ASN A 540 -6.68 5.89 4.78
N TYR A 541 -7.17 4.98 5.59
CA TYR A 541 -8.14 3.99 5.15
C TYR A 541 -9.51 4.67 4.93
N PRO A 542 -10.14 4.53 3.74
CA PRO A 542 -11.28 5.39 3.37
C PRO A 542 -12.64 4.97 3.96
N TYR A 543 -12.73 3.78 4.55
CA TYR A 543 -14.00 3.17 4.98
C TYR A 543 -14.05 2.93 6.49
N GLU A 544 -15.25 2.71 7.02
CA GLU A 544 -15.44 2.32 8.43
C GLU A 544 -15.16 0.83 8.68
N ASN A 545 -15.18 0.01 7.63
CA ASN A 545 -15.12 -1.44 7.73
C ASN A 545 -14.03 -2.01 6.85
N TYR A 546 -13.30 -3.00 7.38
CA TYR A 546 -12.26 -3.78 6.71
C TYR A 546 -12.83 -5.15 6.34
N TYR A 547 -13.42 -5.25 5.15
CA TYR A 547 -13.95 -6.53 4.65
C TYR A 547 -12.87 -7.33 3.94
N TRP A 548 -13.12 -8.60 3.69
CA TRP A 548 -12.29 -9.43 2.83
C TRP A 548 -11.99 -8.71 1.51
N GLY A 549 -10.71 -8.65 1.12
CA GLY A 549 -10.26 -7.84 -0.02
C GLY A 549 -10.15 -6.34 0.29
N SER A 550 -9.98 -5.96 1.57
CA SER A 550 -9.90 -4.55 2.00
C SER A 550 -8.90 -3.71 1.19
N ASN A 551 -7.78 -4.29 0.77
CA ASN A 551 -6.79 -3.61 -0.05
C ASN A 551 -7.31 -3.31 -1.47
N GLN A 552 -8.11 -4.21 -2.07
CA GLN A 552 -8.77 -3.93 -3.35
C GLN A 552 -9.71 -2.73 -3.21
N HIS A 553 -10.52 -2.67 -2.14
CA HIS A 553 -11.44 -1.56 -1.91
C HIS A 553 -10.72 -0.22 -1.80
N VAL A 554 -9.53 -0.19 -1.18
CA VAL A 554 -8.68 1.02 -1.16
C VAL A 554 -8.24 1.40 -2.57
N CYS A 555 -7.77 0.45 -3.38
CA CYS A 555 -7.39 0.71 -4.76
C CYS A 555 -8.57 1.21 -5.62
N GLU A 556 -9.77 0.68 -5.41
CA GLU A 556 -10.98 1.14 -6.11
C GLU A 556 -11.39 2.55 -5.70
N ALA A 557 -11.23 2.91 -4.42
CA ALA A 557 -11.41 4.29 -3.97
C ALA A 557 -10.40 5.25 -4.61
N ILE A 558 -9.13 4.84 -4.70
CA ILE A 558 -8.08 5.59 -5.41
C ILE A 558 -8.48 5.80 -6.87
N ASN A 559 -8.89 4.74 -7.57
CA ASN A 559 -9.29 4.78 -8.97
C ASN A 559 -10.49 5.71 -9.19
N LYS A 560 -11.49 5.67 -8.29
CA LYS A 560 -12.64 6.58 -8.32
C LYS A 560 -12.20 8.05 -8.21
N LEU A 561 -11.40 8.41 -7.20
CA LEU A 561 -10.94 9.79 -7.01
C LEU A 561 -10.10 10.28 -8.19
N LEU A 562 -9.21 9.45 -8.72
CA LEU A 562 -8.34 9.84 -9.83
C LEU A 562 -9.10 9.97 -11.17
N LEU A 563 -10.06 9.09 -11.44
CA LEU A 563 -10.94 9.24 -12.60
C LEU A 563 -11.83 10.48 -12.47
N ALA A 564 -12.38 10.74 -11.28
CA ALA A 564 -13.18 11.93 -11.00
C ALA A 564 -12.36 13.23 -11.13
N SER A 565 -11.08 13.24 -10.74
CA SER A 565 -10.19 14.41 -10.82
C SER A 565 -10.03 14.96 -12.26
N ARG A 566 -10.38 14.16 -13.27
CA ARG A 566 -10.38 14.59 -14.67
C ARG A 566 -11.52 15.58 -14.99
N TYR A 567 -12.59 15.56 -14.22
CA TYR A 567 -13.80 16.36 -14.42
C TYR A 567 -13.94 17.48 -13.40
N PHE A 568 -13.36 17.30 -12.22
CA PHE A 568 -13.37 18.28 -11.14
C PHE A 568 -12.01 18.95 -11.00
N LYS A 569 -12.02 20.29 -10.79
CA LYS A 569 -10.82 21.05 -10.44
C LYS A 569 -10.61 21.06 -8.93
N ASP A 570 -10.58 19.86 -8.35
CA ASP A 570 -10.41 19.67 -6.91
C ASP A 570 -9.16 18.83 -6.64
N GLU A 571 -8.10 19.52 -6.22
CA GLU A 571 -6.82 18.90 -5.91
C GLU A 571 -6.91 17.88 -4.76
N ARG A 572 -7.93 17.98 -3.90
CA ARG A 572 -8.15 17.04 -2.78
C ARG A 572 -8.25 15.60 -3.26
N TYR A 573 -8.83 15.36 -4.43
CA TYR A 573 -9.01 14.00 -4.95
C TYR A 573 -7.67 13.32 -5.22
N VAL A 574 -6.72 14.04 -5.83
CA VAL A 574 -5.37 13.51 -6.07
C VAL A 574 -4.58 13.37 -4.76
N VAL A 575 -4.69 14.35 -3.86
CA VAL A 575 -4.05 14.31 -2.54
C VAL A 575 -4.54 13.08 -1.75
N LYS A 576 -5.85 12.88 -1.65
CA LYS A 576 -6.41 11.75 -0.91
C LYS A 576 -6.11 10.40 -1.56
N ALA A 577 -6.07 10.34 -2.89
CA ALA A 577 -5.62 9.14 -3.60
C ALA A 577 -4.16 8.79 -3.30
N SER A 578 -3.25 9.79 -3.23
CA SER A 578 -1.85 9.57 -2.85
C SER A 578 -1.68 9.16 -1.38
N GLU A 579 -2.51 9.68 -0.48
CA GLU A 579 -2.52 9.26 0.92
C GLU A 579 -2.99 7.81 1.09
N MET A 580 -4.02 7.39 0.33
CA MET A 580 -4.52 6.02 0.36
C MET A 580 -3.52 4.99 -0.18
N ILE A 581 -2.76 5.31 -1.24
CA ILE A 581 -1.77 4.35 -1.74
C ILE A 581 -0.65 4.14 -0.72
N ASP A 582 -0.29 5.14 0.07
CA ASP A 582 0.71 5.01 1.12
C ASP A 582 0.34 3.94 2.17
N TYR A 583 -0.97 3.79 2.48
CA TYR A 583 -1.47 2.70 3.32
C TYR A 583 -1.12 1.32 2.74
N ILE A 584 -1.36 1.11 1.45
CA ILE A 584 -1.01 -0.15 0.75
C ILE A 584 0.50 -0.39 0.75
N LEU A 585 1.28 0.68 0.58
CA LEU A 585 2.73 0.63 0.44
C LEU A 585 3.49 0.63 1.78
N GLY A 586 2.77 0.55 2.92
CA GLY A 586 3.37 0.29 4.23
C GLY A 586 3.10 1.31 5.32
N LEU A 587 2.49 2.46 5.01
CA LEU A 587 2.06 3.43 6.02
C LEU A 587 0.76 2.96 6.69
N ASN A 588 0.85 1.91 7.49
CA ASN A 588 -0.28 1.33 8.23
C ASN A 588 0.17 0.86 9.62
N VAL A 589 -0.79 0.47 10.48
CA VAL A 589 -0.51 0.05 11.85
C VAL A 589 0.36 -1.20 11.95
N LEU A 590 0.36 -2.03 10.90
CA LEU A 590 1.17 -3.25 10.83
C LEU A 590 2.64 -2.95 10.47
N ASP A 591 2.95 -1.68 10.10
CA ASP A 591 4.26 -1.29 9.58
C ASP A 591 4.72 -2.24 8.46
N MET A 592 3.84 -2.50 7.49
CA MET A 592 4.03 -3.56 6.50
C MET A 592 3.45 -3.17 5.14
N SER A 593 4.25 -3.30 4.09
CA SER A 593 3.76 -3.26 2.71
C SER A 593 2.85 -4.46 2.46
N PHE A 594 1.70 -4.25 1.83
CA PHE A 594 0.80 -5.33 1.41
C PHE A 594 1.17 -5.94 0.04
N ILE A 595 2.33 -5.56 -0.50
CA ILE A 595 2.86 -6.04 -1.78
C ILE A 595 4.02 -7.00 -1.54
N TRP A 596 3.88 -8.26 -1.95
CA TRP A 596 4.94 -9.24 -1.81
C TRP A 596 6.23 -8.84 -2.53
N GLY A 597 7.34 -8.93 -1.81
CA GLY A 597 8.67 -8.64 -2.33
C GLY A 597 9.02 -7.15 -2.41
N TYR A 598 8.19 -6.27 -1.83
CA TYR A 598 8.42 -4.83 -1.79
C TYR A 598 8.27 -4.26 -0.38
N GLY A 599 9.14 -3.31 -0.03
CA GLY A 599 9.26 -2.78 1.33
C GLY A 599 10.26 -3.56 2.19
N TYR A 600 10.57 -3.05 3.37
CA TYR A 600 11.42 -3.75 4.33
C TYR A 600 10.67 -4.80 5.15
N LYS A 601 9.34 -4.75 5.14
CA LYS A 601 8.44 -5.73 5.74
C LYS A 601 7.23 -5.93 4.84
N TYR A 602 7.00 -7.17 4.44
CA TYR A 602 5.85 -7.60 3.65
C TYR A 602 5.44 -9.02 4.10
N PRO A 603 4.25 -9.54 3.77
CA PRO A 603 3.83 -10.87 4.18
C PRO A 603 4.83 -11.94 3.75
N GLN A 604 5.16 -12.85 4.65
CA GLN A 604 6.11 -13.95 4.40
C GLN A 604 5.41 -15.25 4.02
N SER A 605 4.09 -15.25 4.05
CA SER A 605 3.23 -16.39 3.69
C SER A 605 2.29 -15.98 2.55
N ILE A 606 1.88 -16.95 1.76
CA ILE A 606 0.91 -16.80 0.67
C ILE A 606 -0.02 -18.00 0.60
N HIS A 607 -1.32 -17.77 0.41
CA HIS A 607 -2.27 -18.81 0.08
C HIS A 607 -2.39 -18.96 -1.44
N SER A 608 -1.49 -19.71 -2.06
CA SER A 608 -1.47 -19.94 -3.51
C SER A 608 -0.96 -21.34 -3.83
N ARG A 609 -1.75 -22.09 -4.59
CA ARG A 609 -1.37 -23.42 -5.08
C ARG A 609 -0.17 -23.37 -6.01
N LEU A 610 -0.12 -22.37 -6.88
CA LEU A 610 1.00 -22.15 -7.79
C LEU A 610 2.29 -21.88 -7.02
N ALA A 611 2.29 -20.92 -6.11
CA ALA A 611 3.46 -20.55 -5.33
C ALA A 611 3.95 -21.76 -4.50
N TYR A 612 3.03 -22.44 -3.79
CA TYR A 612 3.34 -23.63 -3.01
C TYR A 612 3.98 -24.74 -3.87
N ALA A 613 3.38 -25.06 -5.03
CA ALA A 613 3.89 -26.09 -5.93
C ALA A 613 5.28 -25.80 -6.50
N LYS A 614 5.65 -24.53 -6.58
CA LYS A 614 6.99 -24.06 -6.99
C LYS A 614 7.94 -23.85 -5.81
N GLY A 615 7.53 -24.16 -4.59
CA GLY A 615 8.34 -23.97 -3.37
C GLY A 615 8.61 -22.50 -3.06
N GLN A 616 7.68 -21.62 -3.45
CA GLN A 616 7.75 -20.18 -3.21
C GLN A 616 6.75 -19.78 -2.12
N ASN A 617 7.08 -18.76 -1.37
CA ASN A 617 6.20 -18.18 -0.34
C ASN A 617 5.61 -16.83 -0.73
N MET A 618 5.78 -16.41 -1.98
CA MET A 618 5.26 -15.17 -2.53
C MET A 618 5.11 -15.22 -4.05
N ILE A 619 4.31 -14.30 -4.57
CA ILE A 619 4.29 -13.84 -5.97
C ILE A 619 4.75 -12.39 -5.94
N LYS A 620 5.98 -12.10 -6.38
CA LYS A 620 6.54 -10.74 -6.32
C LYS A 620 5.64 -9.77 -7.07
N GLY A 621 5.32 -8.64 -6.45
CA GLY A 621 4.45 -7.59 -7.02
C GLY A 621 2.94 -7.86 -6.86
N ALA A 622 2.54 -9.04 -6.36
CA ALA A 622 1.15 -9.28 -6.03
C ALA A 622 0.76 -8.54 -4.74
N MET A 623 -0.50 -8.11 -4.67
CA MET A 623 -1.11 -7.53 -3.49
C MET A 623 -1.94 -8.58 -2.74
N CYS A 624 -1.78 -8.67 -1.42
CA CYS A 624 -2.60 -9.54 -0.58
C CYS A 624 -3.97 -8.93 -0.26
N ASN A 625 -4.89 -9.73 0.27
CA ASN A 625 -6.24 -9.31 0.65
C ASN A 625 -6.25 -8.10 1.59
N GLY A 626 -5.32 -8.09 2.55
CA GLY A 626 -5.27 -7.08 3.60
C GLY A 626 -5.94 -7.51 4.91
N VAL A 627 -6.36 -6.52 5.69
CA VAL A 627 -7.03 -6.73 6.98
C VAL A 627 -8.45 -7.24 6.76
N ASP A 628 -8.91 -8.19 7.60
CA ASP A 628 -10.27 -8.70 7.62
C ASP A 628 -10.88 -8.59 9.02
N GLN A 629 -11.80 -7.64 9.20
CA GLN A 629 -12.45 -7.45 10.50
C GLN A 629 -13.48 -8.53 10.84
N LEU A 630 -14.00 -9.24 9.84
CA LEU A 630 -15.04 -10.24 10.04
C LEU A 630 -14.52 -11.59 10.50
N LEU A 631 -13.18 -11.75 10.58
CA LEU A 631 -12.54 -13.02 10.95
C LEU A 631 -13.04 -14.17 10.05
N SER A 632 -13.07 -13.93 8.73
CA SER A 632 -13.79 -14.73 7.74
C SER A 632 -13.23 -16.15 7.56
N ASP A 633 -12.02 -16.44 8.02
CA ASP A 633 -11.45 -17.79 8.03
C ASP A 633 -11.14 -18.30 9.45
N GLY A 634 -10.97 -19.62 9.56
CA GLY A 634 -10.74 -20.25 10.86
C GLY A 634 -9.34 -19.99 11.43
N GLU A 635 -8.39 -19.50 10.63
CA GLU A 635 -7.03 -19.21 11.09
C GLU A 635 -6.97 -17.87 11.81
N ILE A 636 -7.51 -16.79 11.20
CA ILE A 636 -7.52 -15.46 11.80
C ILE A 636 -8.26 -15.44 13.14
N GLY A 637 -9.35 -16.23 13.29
CA GLY A 637 -10.11 -16.35 14.54
C GLY A 637 -9.34 -17.01 15.69
N LYS A 638 -8.16 -17.60 15.46
CA LYS A 638 -7.30 -18.11 16.53
C LYS A 638 -6.48 -17.02 17.22
N TYR A 639 -6.22 -15.90 16.54
CA TYR A 639 -5.35 -14.82 17.00
C TYR A 639 -6.13 -13.57 17.41
N PHE A 640 -7.29 -13.35 16.81
CA PHE A 640 -8.11 -12.15 17.02
C PHE A 640 -9.53 -12.52 17.45
N SER A 641 -10.17 -11.60 18.17
CA SER A 641 -11.58 -11.65 18.56
C SER A 641 -12.30 -10.38 18.10
N GLU A 642 -13.62 -10.33 18.29
CA GLU A 642 -14.42 -9.13 17.98
C GLU A 642 -13.98 -7.90 18.77
N ASP A 643 -13.33 -8.07 19.93
CA ASP A 643 -12.80 -6.98 20.76
C ASP A 643 -11.41 -6.48 20.31
N SER A 644 -10.74 -7.19 19.41
CA SER A 644 -9.43 -6.78 18.89
C SER A 644 -9.58 -5.54 18.00
N PRO A 645 -8.61 -4.59 18.01
CA PRO A 645 -8.65 -3.43 17.12
C PRO A 645 -8.77 -3.86 15.66
N ILE A 646 -9.73 -3.30 14.93
CA ILE A 646 -10.11 -3.83 13.60
C ILE A 646 -9.00 -3.72 12.57
N ALA A 647 -8.23 -2.63 12.56
CA ALA A 647 -7.13 -2.42 11.62
C ALA A 647 -5.90 -3.32 11.87
N THR A 648 -5.87 -4.07 12.99
CA THR A 648 -4.76 -4.98 13.33
C THR A 648 -5.02 -6.44 12.96
N ARG A 649 -6.23 -6.78 12.50
CA ARG A 649 -6.66 -8.16 12.25
C ARG A 649 -6.05 -8.71 10.95
N PHE A 650 -4.79 -9.06 11.03
CA PHE A 650 -4.01 -9.64 9.94
C PHE A 650 -3.12 -10.77 10.47
N VAL A 651 -3.19 -11.93 9.85
CA VAL A 651 -2.38 -13.11 10.18
C VAL A 651 -1.54 -13.50 8.98
N ASP A 652 -0.21 -13.40 9.12
CA ASP A 652 0.75 -13.83 8.10
C ASP A 652 0.96 -15.36 8.19
N ASN A 653 -0.04 -16.10 7.74
CA ASN A 653 -0.03 -17.56 7.68
C ASN A 653 -0.77 -18.01 6.41
N SER A 654 -0.21 -18.97 5.68
CA SER A 654 -0.81 -19.49 4.44
C SER A 654 -2.22 -20.10 4.63
N ASP A 655 -2.62 -20.44 5.84
CA ASP A 655 -3.96 -20.93 6.16
C ASP A 655 -4.97 -19.78 6.39
N SER A 656 -4.49 -18.54 6.58
CA SER A 656 -5.32 -17.34 6.66
C SER A 656 -5.55 -16.75 5.27
N TYR A 657 -6.38 -17.44 4.48
CA TYR A 657 -6.66 -17.01 3.11
C TYR A 657 -7.39 -15.67 3.04
N SER A 658 -8.16 -15.29 4.04
CA SER A 658 -8.79 -13.97 4.11
C SER A 658 -7.80 -12.80 4.25
N ASN A 659 -6.53 -13.07 4.62
CA ASN A 659 -5.46 -12.07 4.72
C ASN A 659 -4.41 -12.19 3.61
N VAL A 660 -3.94 -13.41 3.31
CA VAL A 660 -2.75 -13.63 2.47
C VAL A 660 -3.02 -14.38 1.16
N GLU A 661 -4.24 -14.38 0.66
CA GLU A 661 -4.54 -14.87 -0.68
C GLU A 661 -4.35 -13.74 -1.70
N PRO A 662 -3.61 -13.94 -2.80
CA PRO A 662 -3.58 -13.02 -3.93
C PRO A 662 -4.80 -13.25 -4.82
N ALA A 663 -5.22 -12.22 -5.57
CA ALA A 663 -6.19 -12.39 -6.64
C ALA A 663 -5.87 -11.46 -7.81
N ILE A 664 -6.25 -11.87 -9.03
CA ILE A 664 -5.94 -11.09 -10.24
C ILE A 664 -6.66 -9.73 -10.25
N ASN A 665 -7.88 -9.64 -9.71
CA ASN A 665 -8.62 -8.39 -9.58
C ASN A 665 -8.02 -7.44 -8.54
N TYR A 666 -7.35 -7.94 -7.50
CA TYR A 666 -6.59 -7.08 -6.58
C TYR A 666 -5.41 -6.44 -7.29
N ASN A 667 -4.70 -7.24 -8.07
CA ASN A 667 -3.52 -6.79 -8.82
C ASN A 667 -3.89 -5.83 -9.96
N SER A 668 -5.00 -6.05 -10.66
CA SER A 668 -5.46 -5.13 -11.70
C SER A 668 -5.92 -3.79 -11.14
N ALA A 669 -6.62 -3.80 -10.00
CA ALA A 669 -7.00 -2.57 -9.29
C ALA A 669 -5.77 -1.78 -8.83
N LEU A 670 -4.76 -2.46 -8.26
CA LEU A 670 -3.46 -1.85 -7.91
C LEU A 670 -2.77 -1.28 -9.15
N TYR A 671 -2.68 -2.05 -10.23
CA TYR A 671 -2.06 -1.64 -11.48
C TYR A 671 -2.66 -0.34 -12.03
N LEU A 672 -4.00 -0.26 -12.04
CA LEU A 672 -4.72 0.94 -12.44
C LEU A 672 -4.43 2.11 -11.51
N SER A 673 -4.46 1.90 -10.18
CA SER A 673 -4.16 2.93 -9.18
C SER A 673 -2.78 3.54 -9.38
N LEU A 674 -1.75 2.70 -9.53
CA LEU A 674 -0.37 3.15 -9.75
C LEU A 674 -0.22 3.91 -11.08
N SER A 675 -0.87 3.43 -12.14
CA SER A 675 -0.84 4.07 -13.47
C SER A 675 -1.50 5.46 -13.45
N LEU A 676 -2.65 5.59 -12.78
CA LEU A 676 -3.35 6.87 -12.66
C LEU A 676 -2.60 7.85 -11.75
N LEU A 677 -1.97 7.38 -10.66
CA LEU A 677 -1.14 8.22 -9.79
C LEU A 677 0.10 8.74 -10.51
N GLU A 678 0.79 7.90 -11.28
CA GLU A 678 1.90 8.37 -12.13
C GLU A 678 1.45 9.42 -13.14
N TYR A 679 0.30 9.22 -13.77
CA TYR A 679 -0.25 10.19 -14.69
C TYR A 679 -0.53 11.54 -13.97
N ALA A 680 -1.14 11.50 -12.80
CA ALA A 680 -1.40 12.69 -11.98
C ALA A 680 -0.11 13.39 -11.55
N ASN A 681 0.93 12.63 -11.19
CA ASN A 681 2.24 13.15 -10.82
C ASN A 681 2.95 13.89 -11.97
N ARG A 682 2.76 13.43 -13.22
CA ARG A 682 3.35 14.05 -14.42
C ARG A 682 2.59 15.28 -14.91
N LYS A 683 1.28 15.31 -14.71
CA LYS A 683 0.40 16.38 -15.19
C LYS A 683 -0.39 16.94 -14.01
N PRO A 684 0.13 17.98 -13.34
CA PRO A 684 -0.62 18.64 -12.29
C PRO A 684 -1.99 19.10 -12.81
N ILE A 685 -3.00 19.03 -11.97
CA ILE A 685 -4.37 19.44 -12.27
C ILE A 685 -4.36 20.89 -12.76
N GLN A 686 -4.82 21.13 -14.00
CA GLN A 686 -4.87 22.46 -14.62
C GLN A 686 -6.11 23.25 -14.17
#